data_d588af7640229ea06c0b38d96a71363d
#
_entry.id   d588af7640229ea06c0b38d96a71363d
#
_cell.length_a   1.000
_cell.length_b   1.000
_cell.length_c   1.000
_cell.angle_alpha   90.00
_cell.angle_beta   90.00
_cell.angle_gamma   90.00
#
_symmetry.space_group_name_H-M   'P 1'
#
loop_
_entity.id
_entity.type
_entity.pdbx_description
1 polymer ?
#
loop_
_entity_poly.entity_id
_entity_poly.type
_entity_poly.pdbx_seq_one_letter_code
_entity_poly.pdbx_strand_id
1 'polypeptide(L)'
;MRIIFLRKEYLSLLPSMIASLFSANGVAAVTDSCQGYDVKASCQASRQSLSGITQDWSIADGQWLVFSDMTNNASGGAVFLQQGAEFSLLPENETGMTLFANNTVTGEYNNGGAIFAKENSTLNLTDVIFSGNVAGGYGGAIYSSGTNDTGAVDLRVTNAMFRNNIANDGKGGAIYTINNDLYLSDVIFDNNQAYTSTSYSDGDGGAIDVTDNNSDSKHPSGYTIVNNTAFTNNTAEGYGGAIYTNSVTAPYLIDISVDDSYSQNGGVLVDENNSAAGYGDGPSSAAGGFMYLGLSEVTFDIADGKTLVIGNTENDGAVDSIAGTGLITKTGSGDLVLNADNNDFTGEMQIENGEVTLGRSNSLMNVGDTHCQDDPQDCYGLTIGSIDQYQNQAELNVGSTQQTFVHALTGFQNGTLNIDAGGNVTVNQGSFAGIIEGAGQLTIAQNGSYVLAGAQSMALTGDIVVDDGAVLTLEGDAADLAALQDDPQSIVLNGGVLDLSDFSTWQSGTSYNDGLEVSGSSGTVIGSQDVVDLAGGDNLHIGGDGEDGVYVVVDASDGQVSLANNNSYLGTTQIASGTLMVSDNSQLGDTHYNRQVIFTDKQQESVMEITANVDTRSTTTEHGRDIEMRADGEVAVDAGVDTQWGALMADSSGQHQDEGSTLTKTGAGTLELTASGTTQSAVRVEEGTLKGDVADILPYASSLWVGDGATFVTGADQDIQSIDATSSGTIDISDGTVLRLTGQDTSVALNASLFNGDGTLVNATDGVTLTGELNTNLETDSLTYLSNVTVNGNLTNTSGAVSLQNGVAGDTLTVNGDYTGGGTLLLDSELNGDDSASDQLVLNGNTAGNTTVVVNSITGIGEPTSTGIKVVDFAADPTQFQNNAQFSLAGSGYVNMGAYDYTLVEDNNDWYLRSQEVTPPSPPDPDPIPILIPRRILIQHPTRNLRLLTSRC
;
A
#
# COMPACT_ATOMS: atom_id res chain seq x y z
N MET A 1 -58.35 -1.06 -19.15
CA MET A 1 -57.33 -0.04 -18.97
C MET A 1 -56.40 -0.66 -17.93
N ARG A 2 -55.33 -1.34 -18.37
CA ARG A 2 -54.30 -1.78 -17.47
C ARG A 2 -53.94 -0.56 -16.61
N ILE A 3 -53.94 -0.67 -15.31
CA ILE A 3 -53.30 0.33 -14.46
C ILE A 3 -51.86 0.32 -14.98
N ILE A 4 -51.54 1.24 -15.88
CA ILE A 4 -50.15 1.49 -16.29
C ILE A 4 -49.51 2.08 -15.06
N PHE A 5 -48.72 1.32 -14.37
CA PHE A 5 -47.90 1.77 -13.25
C PHE A 5 -46.99 2.85 -13.76
N LEU A 6 -47.33 4.05 -13.40
CA LEU A 6 -46.83 5.28 -13.94
C LEU A 6 -45.51 5.64 -13.26
N ARG A 7 -44.60 6.18 -14.08
CA ARG A 7 -43.34 6.78 -13.64
C ARG A 7 -43.48 7.54 -12.31
N LYS A 8 -42.41 7.63 -11.53
CA LYS A 8 -42.27 8.44 -10.28
C LYS A 8 -42.97 9.82 -10.36
N GLU A 9 -43.02 10.42 -11.56
CA GLU A 9 -43.72 11.69 -11.86
C GLU A 9 -45.25 11.63 -11.74
N TYR A 10 -45.85 10.42 -11.67
CA TYR A 10 -47.27 10.23 -11.55
C TYR A 10 -47.72 9.65 -10.23
N LEU A 11 -46.81 9.12 -9.39
CA LEU A 11 -47.10 8.74 -8.02
C LEU A 11 -47.63 9.95 -7.19
N SER A 12 -47.07 11.14 -7.43
CA SER A 12 -47.57 12.40 -6.84
C SER A 12 -48.90 12.87 -7.42
N LEU A 13 -49.29 12.41 -8.63
CA LEU A 13 -50.55 12.73 -9.30
C LEU A 13 -51.62 11.67 -9.02
N LEU A 14 -51.28 10.51 -8.48
CA LEU A 14 -52.21 9.44 -8.18
C LEU A 14 -53.31 9.86 -7.15
N PRO A 15 -53.06 10.66 -6.08
CA PRO A 15 -54.10 11.23 -5.25
C PRO A 15 -55.08 12.12 -6.00
N SER A 16 -54.55 12.91 -6.97
CA SER A 16 -55.40 13.74 -7.80
C SER A 16 -56.07 12.97 -8.91
N MET A 17 -55.48 11.88 -9.43
CA MET A 17 -56.12 10.95 -10.37
C MET A 17 -57.19 10.10 -9.66
N ILE A 18 -56.97 9.55 -8.48
CA ILE A 18 -57.99 8.88 -7.69
C ILE A 18 -59.06 9.88 -7.29
N ALA A 19 -58.72 11.06 -6.79
CA ALA A 19 -59.70 12.13 -6.54
C ALA A 19 -60.41 12.64 -7.79
N SER A 20 -59.75 12.66 -8.97
CA SER A 20 -60.39 13.03 -10.25
C SER A 20 -61.19 11.87 -10.86
N LEU A 21 -60.81 10.61 -10.64
CA LEU A 21 -61.67 9.45 -10.89
C LEU A 21 -62.94 9.48 -10.05
N PHE A 22 -62.84 9.87 -8.78
CA PHE A 22 -63.97 10.10 -7.92
C PHE A 22 -64.82 11.33 -8.31
N SER A 23 -64.21 12.35 -8.93
CA SER A 23 -64.92 13.60 -9.25
C SER A 23 -65.35 13.77 -10.71
N ALA A 24 -64.69 13.09 -11.70
CA ALA A 24 -64.93 13.37 -13.09
C ALA A 24 -65.70 12.31 -13.92
N ASN A 25 -65.74 11.04 -13.48
CA ASN A 25 -66.41 9.97 -14.21
C ASN A 25 -67.22 9.00 -13.31
N GLY A 26 -67.92 9.48 -12.31
CA GLY A 26 -69.00 8.72 -11.75
C GLY A 26 -68.73 7.74 -10.68
N VAL A 27 -67.45 7.59 -10.17
CA VAL A 27 -67.21 6.76 -8.98
C VAL A 27 -67.62 7.49 -7.69
N ALA A 28 -67.68 8.78 -7.68
CA ALA A 28 -68.16 9.61 -6.55
C ALA A 28 -69.66 9.47 -6.24
N ALA A 29 -70.36 8.67 -7.01
CA ALA A 29 -71.82 8.45 -6.81
C ALA A 29 -72.21 6.99 -7.11
N VAL A 30 -71.37 6.00 -6.78
CA VAL A 30 -71.83 4.62 -6.74
C VAL A 30 -72.68 4.48 -5.49
N THR A 31 -73.95 4.87 -5.60
CA THR A 31 -74.92 4.74 -4.48
C THR A 31 -75.82 3.50 -4.69
N ASP A 32 -75.75 2.89 -5.85
CA ASP A 32 -76.59 1.73 -6.16
C ASP A 32 -75.98 0.46 -5.48
N SER A 33 -76.82 -0.22 -4.73
CA SER A 33 -76.48 -1.48 -4.09
C SER A 33 -76.25 -2.58 -5.14
N CYS A 34 -75.25 -3.40 -4.96
CA CYS A 34 -75.00 -4.55 -5.85
C CYS A 34 -76.20 -5.50 -5.84
N GLN A 35 -76.63 -5.94 -7.02
CA GLN A 35 -77.77 -6.83 -7.21
C GLN A 35 -77.39 -8.31 -7.40
N GLY A 36 -76.28 -8.67 -6.80
CA GLY A 36 -75.72 -10.06 -6.89
C GLY A 36 -74.22 -9.96 -7.06
N TYR A 37 -73.57 -11.09 -7.37
CA TYR A 37 -72.12 -11.25 -7.50
C TYR A 37 -71.56 -11.05 -8.91
N ASP A 38 -72.48 -10.78 -9.88
CA ASP A 38 -72.12 -10.44 -11.26
C ASP A 38 -72.24 -8.91 -11.46
N VAL A 39 -71.11 -8.19 -11.39
CA VAL A 39 -71.08 -6.72 -11.40
C VAL A 39 -71.02 -6.18 -12.84
N LYS A 40 -72.22 -6.01 -13.46
CA LYS A 40 -72.39 -5.47 -14.81
C LYS A 40 -72.51 -3.93 -14.87
N ALA A 41 -72.62 -3.30 -13.71
CA ALA A 41 -72.58 -1.87 -13.51
C ALA A 41 -71.94 -1.58 -12.16
N SER A 42 -71.17 -0.46 -12.08
CA SER A 42 -70.48 -0.08 -10.83
C SER A 42 -71.48 0.02 -9.67
N CYS A 43 -71.20 -0.63 -8.57
CA CYS A 43 -72.05 -0.72 -7.42
C CYS A 43 -71.31 -0.75 -6.06
N GLN A 44 -71.98 -0.33 -4.98
CA GLN A 44 -71.47 -0.44 -3.62
C GLN A 44 -71.96 -1.73 -2.94
N ALA A 45 -71.01 -2.56 -2.53
CA ALA A 45 -71.31 -3.78 -1.79
C ALA A 45 -71.57 -3.50 -0.30
N SER A 46 -72.39 -4.36 0.30
CA SER A 46 -72.53 -4.43 1.77
C SER A 46 -71.47 -5.35 2.36
N ARG A 47 -71.28 -5.26 3.69
CA ARG A 47 -70.38 -6.17 4.39
C ARG A 47 -70.76 -7.61 4.15
N GLN A 48 -69.74 -8.44 3.84
CA GLN A 48 -69.88 -9.89 3.62
C GLN A 48 -69.38 -10.65 4.85
N SER A 49 -70.12 -11.72 5.23
CA SER A 49 -69.67 -12.64 6.28
C SER A 49 -69.90 -14.08 5.77
N LEU A 50 -68.81 -14.77 5.56
CA LEU A 50 -68.81 -16.11 4.90
C LEU A 50 -68.24 -17.15 5.84
N SER A 51 -68.92 -18.34 5.84
CA SER A 51 -68.49 -19.49 6.63
C SER A 51 -68.75 -20.77 5.85
N GLY A 52 -67.68 -21.42 5.44
CA GLY A 52 -67.73 -22.68 4.72
C GLY A 52 -68.40 -22.63 3.34
N ILE A 53 -68.44 -21.45 2.71
CA ILE A 53 -69.01 -21.23 1.36
C ILE A 53 -68.02 -20.53 0.44
N THR A 54 -68.13 -20.83 -0.85
CA THR A 54 -67.41 -20.12 -1.90
C THR A 54 -68.26 -18.98 -2.43
N GLN A 55 -67.63 -17.79 -2.55
CA GLN A 55 -68.26 -16.61 -3.15
C GLN A 55 -67.33 -15.94 -4.13
N ASP A 56 -67.68 -16.02 -5.39
CA ASP A 56 -66.96 -15.41 -6.50
C ASP A 56 -67.71 -14.18 -6.95
N TRP A 57 -66.97 -13.03 -7.11
CA TRP A 57 -67.49 -11.83 -7.71
C TRP A 57 -66.89 -11.69 -9.12
N SER A 58 -67.76 -11.61 -10.15
CA SER A 58 -67.39 -11.34 -11.53
C SER A 58 -67.60 -9.84 -11.75
N ILE A 59 -66.60 -9.12 -12.16
CA ILE A 59 -66.60 -7.69 -12.40
C ILE A 59 -66.46 -7.42 -13.90
N ALA A 60 -67.50 -6.84 -14.53
CA ALA A 60 -67.51 -6.58 -15.94
C ALA A 60 -66.49 -5.46 -16.28
N ASP A 61 -66.09 -5.46 -17.55
CA ASP A 61 -65.11 -4.55 -18.09
C ASP A 61 -65.47 -3.05 -17.83
N GLY A 62 -64.55 -2.29 -17.26
CA GLY A 62 -64.74 -0.88 -16.90
C GLY A 62 -65.67 -0.61 -15.74
N GLN A 63 -66.14 -1.62 -15.03
CA GLN A 63 -66.99 -1.47 -13.86
C GLN A 63 -66.20 -1.53 -12.53
N TRP A 64 -66.81 -1.00 -11.47
CA TRP A 64 -66.26 -0.92 -10.13
C TRP A 64 -67.13 -1.65 -9.11
N LEU A 65 -66.52 -2.53 -8.35
CA LEU A 65 -67.11 -3.08 -7.12
C LEU A 65 -66.52 -2.28 -5.92
N VAL A 66 -67.35 -1.64 -5.11
CA VAL A 66 -66.90 -0.77 -4.04
C VAL A 66 -67.34 -1.26 -2.68
N PHE A 67 -66.43 -1.41 -1.75
CA PHE A 67 -66.61 -1.64 -0.35
C PHE A 67 -66.05 -0.41 0.40
N SER A 68 -66.87 0.54 0.81
CA SER A 68 -66.36 1.76 1.44
C SER A 68 -67.07 2.19 2.69
N ASP A 69 -66.34 2.95 3.53
CA ASP A 69 -66.84 3.71 4.67
C ASP A 69 -67.55 2.84 5.70
N MET A 70 -67.23 1.57 5.79
CA MET A 70 -67.82 0.61 6.72
C MET A 70 -67.13 0.71 8.08
N THR A 71 -67.83 1.16 9.11
CA THR A 71 -67.33 1.16 10.50
C THR A 71 -67.94 0.02 11.27
N ASN A 72 -67.09 -0.79 11.93
CA ASN A 72 -67.51 -1.99 12.65
C ASN A 72 -66.71 -2.12 13.98
N ASN A 73 -67.32 -2.74 14.97
CA ASN A 73 -66.64 -3.12 16.20
C ASN A 73 -66.28 -4.63 16.26
N ALA A 74 -66.29 -5.28 15.12
CA ALA A 74 -65.86 -6.66 14.93
C ALA A 74 -64.89 -6.78 13.73
N SER A 75 -63.98 -7.72 13.77
CA SER A 75 -62.97 -7.97 12.74
C SER A 75 -63.57 -8.09 11.34
N GLY A 76 -62.83 -7.65 10.32
CA GLY A 76 -63.25 -7.65 8.93
C GLY A 76 -64.29 -6.58 8.61
N GLY A 77 -63.87 -5.33 8.42
CA GLY A 77 -64.75 -4.17 8.19
C GLY A 77 -65.70 -4.40 7.00
N ALA A 78 -65.25 -4.86 5.91
CA ALA A 78 -65.98 -5.17 4.68
C ALA A 78 -66.24 -6.69 4.50
N VAL A 79 -65.24 -7.53 4.74
CA VAL A 79 -65.36 -9.00 4.51
C VAL A 79 -64.81 -9.75 5.72
N PHE A 80 -65.60 -10.76 6.16
CA PHE A 80 -65.22 -11.66 7.23
C PHE A 80 -65.32 -13.11 6.74
N LEU A 81 -64.24 -13.85 6.80
CA LEU A 81 -64.14 -15.23 6.34
C LEU A 81 -63.74 -16.19 7.46
N GLN A 82 -64.34 -17.36 7.51
CA GLN A 82 -64.00 -18.42 8.48
C GLN A 82 -64.42 -19.82 7.97
N GLN A 83 -63.86 -20.87 8.60
CA GLN A 83 -64.31 -22.25 8.40
C GLN A 83 -64.20 -22.75 6.94
N GLY A 84 -63.12 -22.44 6.26
CA GLY A 84 -62.88 -22.86 4.89
C GLY A 84 -63.73 -22.12 3.84
N ALA A 85 -64.11 -20.87 4.13
CA ALA A 85 -64.75 -20.03 3.13
C ALA A 85 -63.77 -19.53 2.07
N GLU A 86 -64.28 -19.40 0.86
CA GLU A 86 -63.53 -18.88 -0.28
C GLU A 86 -64.17 -17.55 -0.72
N PHE A 87 -63.31 -16.53 -0.99
CA PHE A 87 -63.72 -15.26 -1.54
C PHE A 87 -62.79 -14.88 -2.70
N SER A 88 -63.35 -14.76 -3.89
CA SER A 88 -62.64 -14.45 -5.10
C SER A 88 -63.19 -13.25 -5.83
N LEU A 89 -62.29 -12.34 -6.22
CA LEU A 89 -62.54 -11.19 -7.09
C LEU A 89 -61.99 -11.54 -8.50
N LEU A 90 -62.90 -11.74 -9.45
CA LEU A 90 -62.59 -12.22 -10.78
C LEU A 90 -63.03 -11.20 -11.83
N PRO A 91 -62.17 -10.29 -12.27
CA PRO A 91 -62.51 -9.40 -13.39
C PRO A 91 -62.75 -10.21 -14.68
N GLU A 92 -63.83 -9.90 -15.44
CA GLU A 92 -64.09 -10.59 -16.71
C GLU A 92 -63.03 -10.32 -17.78
N ASN A 93 -62.43 -9.15 -17.70
CA ASN A 93 -61.33 -8.67 -18.54
C ASN A 93 -60.46 -7.71 -17.68
N GLU A 94 -59.33 -7.26 -18.24
CA GLU A 94 -58.31 -6.50 -17.50
C GLU A 94 -58.70 -5.09 -17.04
N THR A 95 -59.96 -4.69 -17.00
CA THR A 95 -60.41 -3.33 -16.66
C THR A 95 -61.53 -3.25 -15.61
N GLY A 96 -61.98 -4.37 -15.11
CA GLY A 96 -62.87 -4.44 -13.95
C GLY A 96 -62.07 -4.28 -12.66
N MET A 97 -62.46 -3.39 -11.75
CA MET A 97 -61.69 -3.06 -10.53
C MET A 97 -62.50 -3.24 -9.27
N THR A 98 -61.89 -3.61 -8.19
CA THR A 98 -62.50 -3.58 -6.85
C THR A 98 -61.81 -2.54 -5.95
N LEU A 99 -62.57 -1.80 -5.16
CA LEU A 99 -62.10 -0.81 -4.22
C LEU A 99 -62.57 -1.12 -2.79
N PHE A 100 -61.62 -1.29 -1.88
CA PHE A 100 -61.86 -1.29 -0.44
C PHE A 100 -61.36 0.05 0.14
N ALA A 101 -62.25 0.97 0.53
CA ALA A 101 -61.87 2.29 0.97
C ALA A 101 -62.42 2.69 2.33
N ASN A 102 -61.58 3.24 3.20
CA ASN A 102 -61.92 3.82 4.50
C ASN A 102 -62.72 2.86 5.40
N ASN A 103 -62.59 1.57 5.26
CA ASN A 103 -63.24 0.62 6.13
C ASN A 103 -62.47 0.58 7.47
N THR A 104 -63.21 0.67 8.56
CA THR A 104 -62.63 0.80 9.92
C THR A 104 -63.20 -0.22 10.86
N VAL A 105 -62.35 -0.94 11.54
CA VAL A 105 -62.71 -1.74 12.71
C VAL A 105 -62.15 -1.10 13.96
N THR A 106 -63.06 -0.93 14.96
CA THR A 106 -62.70 -0.26 16.21
C THR A 106 -62.53 -1.27 17.34
N GLY A 107 -61.54 -1.00 18.23
CA GLY A 107 -61.24 -1.86 19.39
C GLY A 107 -59.90 -2.57 19.21
N GLU A 108 -59.11 -2.61 20.25
CA GLU A 108 -57.73 -3.02 20.38
C GLU A 108 -57.44 -4.43 19.81
N TYR A 109 -58.41 -5.33 19.77
CA TYR A 109 -58.24 -6.72 19.28
C TYR A 109 -59.04 -7.00 18.00
N ASN A 110 -59.51 -5.96 17.32
CA ASN A 110 -60.28 -6.16 16.09
C ASN A 110 -59.38 -5.96 14.88
N ASN A 111 -59.26 -7.02 14.04
CA ASN A 111 -58.28 -7.17 13.00
C ASN A 111 -58.91 -7.09 11.61
N GLY A 112 -58.08 -6.76 10.61
CA GLY A 112 -58.48 -6.68 9.22
C GLY A 112 -59.42 -5.50 8.95
N GLY A 113 -58.92 -4.29 8.79
CA GLY A 113 -59.73 -3.08 8.55
C GLY A 113 -60.72 -3.22 7.41
N ALA A 114 -60.34 -3.91 6.34
CA ALA A 114 -61.20 -4.31 5.23
C ALA A 114 -61.56 -5.82 5.31
N ILE A 115 -60.59 -6.71 5.36
CA ILE A 115 -60.81 -8.16 5.26
C ILE A 115 -60.21 -8.87 6.48
N PHE A 116 -60.99 -9.77 7.07
CA PHE A 116 -60.50 -10.74 8.03
C PHE A 116 -60.75 -12.15 7.53
N ALA A 117 -59.68 -12.96 7.48
CA ALA A 117 -59.73 -14.34 7.03
C ALA A 117 -59.04 -15.30 8.01
N LYS A 118 -59.63 -16.42 8.34
CA LYS A 118 -59.04 -17.44 9.18
C LYS A 118 -59.53 -18.85 8.87
N GLU A 119 -58.91 -19.86 9.44
CA GLU A 119 -59.36 -21.26 9.49
C GLU A 119 -59.60 -21.85 8.08
N ASN A 120 -58.57 -22.10 7.31
CA ASN A 120 -58.62 -22.70 5.99
C ASN A 120 -59.41 -21.92 4.94
N SER A 121 -59.47 -20.61 5.07
CA SER A 121 -60.14 -19.75 4.06
C SER A 121 -59.21 -19.47 2.90
N THR A 122 -59.79 -19.22 1.71
CA THR A 122 -59.05 -18.85 0.51
C THR A 122 -59.41 -17.43 0.06
N LEU A 123 -58.45 -16.60 -0.21
CA LEU A 123 -58.58 -15.24 -0.76
C LEU A 123 -57.89 -15.13 -2.12
N ASN A 124 -58.66 -14.89 -3.17
CA ASN A 124 -58.13 -14.62 -4.52
C ASN A 124 -58.55 -13.22 -4.93
N LEU A 125 -57.60 -12.28 -4.86
CA LEU A 125 -57.84 -10.85 -5.05
C LEU A 125 -57.06 -10.37 -6.28
N THR A 126 -57.78 -10.09 -7.37
CA THR A 126 -57.20 -9.56 -8.59
C THR A 126 -57.81 -8.19 -8.95
N ASP A 127 -56.98 -7.28 -9.45
CA ASP A 127 -57.36 -5.91 -9.82
C ASP A 127 -58.05 -5.17 -8.66
N VAL A 128 -57.35 -5.02 -7.51
CA VAL A 128 -57.94 -4.51 -6.29
C VAL A 128 -57.12 -3.36 -5.71
N ILE A 129 -57.84 -2.38 -5.13
CA ILE A 129 -57.25 -1.26 -4.39
C ILE A 129 -57.77 -1.30 -2.94
N PHE A 130 -56.82 -1.27 -1.99
CA PHE A 130 -57.08 -1.07 -0.58
C PHE A 130 -56.57 0.32 -0.15
N SER A 131 -57.45 1.24 0.19
CA SER A 131 -57.08 2.62 0.51
C SER A 131 -57.70 3.13 1.82
N GLY A 132 -56.84 3.54 2.74
CA GLY A 132 -57.31 4.20 3.99
C GLY A 132 -58.07 3.28 4.92
N ASN A 133 -57.91 1.96 4.86
CA ASN A 133 -58.56 1.03 5.77
C ASN A 133 -57.79 1.00 7.10
N VAL A 134 -58.53 0.89 8.22
CA VAL A 134 -58.00 1.01 9.56
C VAL A 134 -58.41 -0.18 10.42
N ALA A 135 -57.44 -0.91 10.97
CA ALA A 135 -57.69 -1.89 12.03
C ALA A 135 -57.37 -1.30 13.41
N GLY A 136 -58.14 -1.64 14.41
CA GLY A 136 -57.82 -1.33 15.81
C GLY A 136 -56.70 -2.22 16.36
N GLY A 137 -56.49 -3.43 15.76
CA GLY A 137 -55.42 -4.38 16.00
C GLY A 137 -54.63 -4.62 14.72
N TYR A 138 -54.43 -5.84 14.31
CA TYR A 138 -53.54 -6.30 13.23
C TYR A 138 -54.17 -6.21 11.83
N GLY A 139 -53.32 -5.97 10.82
CA GLY A 139 -53.70 -5.96 9.42
C GLY A 139 -54.59 -4.78 9.06
N GLY A 140 -54.05 -3.59 8.84
CA GLY A 140 -54.80 -2.39 8.50
C GLY A 140 -55.78 -2.57 7.35
N ALA A 141 -55.44 -3.32 6.33
CA ALA A 141 -56.32 -3.76 5.27
C ALA A 141 -56.76 -5.21 5.45
N ILE A 142 -55.82 -6.14 5.53
CA ILE A 142 -56.08 -7.59 5.56
C ILE A 142 -55.41 -8.24 6.78
N TYR A 143 -56.19 -9.01 7.51
CA TYR A 143 -55.72 -9.97 8.50
C TYR A 143 -55.97 -11.41 8.03
N SER A 144 -54.93 -12.24 8.08
CA SER A 144 -55.02 -13.64 7.73
C SER A 144 -54.39 -14.53 8.79
N SER A 145 -55.08 -15.55 9.26
CA SER A 145 -54.59 -16.45 10.32
C SER A 145 -54.93 -17.92 10.05
N GLY A 146 -53.88 -18.72 9.83
CA GLY A 146 -53.96 -20.18 9.82
C GLY A 146 -53.99 -20.78 11.22
N THR A 147 -54.30 -22.07 11.32
CA THR A 147 -54.13 -22.87 12.51
C THR A 147 -53.14 -24.00 12.32
N ASN A 148 -52.36 -24.31 13.35
CA ASN A 148 -51.27 -25.30 13.33
C ASN A 148 -51.69 -26.70 12.90
N ASP A 149 -52.98 -27.05 12.88
CA ASP A 149 -53.42 -28.43 12.69
C ASP A 149 -54.14 -28.76 11.36
N THR A 150 -54.68 -27.76 10.63
CA THR A 150 -55.61 -28.05 9.56
C THR A 150 -55.56 -27.21 8.30
N GLY A 151 -54.53 -26.45 8.10
CA GLY A 151 -54.30 -25.79 6.81
C GLY A 151 -54.19 -24.28 6.87
N ALA A 152 -53.28 -23.80 6.06
CA ALA A 152 -52.98 -22.42 5.82
C ALA A 152 -54.15 -21.66 5.18
N VAL A 153 -54.27 -20.38 5.40
CA VAL A 153 -55.05 -19.49 4.53
C VAL A 153 -54.23 -19.27 3.28
N ASP A 154 -54.73 -19.57 2.11
CA ASP A 154 -54.13 -19.26 0.84
C ASP A 154 -54.54 -17.82 0.44
N LEU A 155 -53.64 -16.87 0.60
CA LEU A 155 -53.88 -15.43 0.23
C LEU A 155 -53.12 -15.12 -1.05
N ARG A 156 -53.86 -14.92 -2.14
CA ARG A 156 -53.30 -14.53 -3.47
C ARG A 156 -53.79 -13.14 -3.84
N VAL A 157 -52.82 -12.24 -4.10
CA VAL A 157 -53.10 -10.87 -4.51
C VAL A 157 -52.33 -10.55 -5.77
N THR A 158 -53.05 -10.18 -6.82
CA THR A 158 -52.46 -9.88 -8.12
C THR A 158 -52.95 -8.51 -8.65
N ASN A 159 -52.04 -7.74 -9.23
CA ASN A 159 -52.33 -6.40 -9.77
C ASN A 159 -53.12 -5.53 -8.79
N ALA A 160 -52.47 -5.18 -7.66
CA ALA A 160 -53.14 -4.53 -6.55
C ALA A 160 -52.33 -3.33 -6.01
N MET A 161 -53.09 -2.47 -5.24
CA MET A 161 -52.47 -1.37 -4.51
C MET A 161 -53.02 -1.33 -3.06
N PHE A 162 -52.10 -1.29 -2.11
CA PHE A 162 -52.34 -1.04 -0.71
C PHE A 162 -51.79 0.33 -0.32
N ARG A 163 -52.70 1.27 0.02
CA ARG A 163 -52.24 2.62 0.30
C ARG A 163 -52.91 3.22 1.54
N ASN A 164 -52.11 3.89 2.36
CA ASN A 164 -52.59 4.59 3.57
C ASN A 164 -53.40 3.68 4.54
N ASN A 165 -53.14 2.37 4.54
CA ASN A 165 -53.81 1.47 5.50
C ASN A 165 -53.06 1.49 6.82
N ILE A 166 -53.78 1.35 7.93
CA ILE A 166 -53.24 1.57 9.27
C ILE A 166 -53.66 0.44 10.22
N ALA A 167 -52.66 -0.17 10.87
CA ALA A 167 -52.84 -0.97 12.09
C ALA A 167 -52.56 -0.08 13.31
N ASN A 168 -53.60 0.31 14.09
CA ASN A 168 -53.45 1.32 15.14
C ASN A 168 -52.80 0.84 16.43
N ASP A 169 -52.89 -0.46 16.74
CA ASP A 169 -52.29 -1.06 17.93
C ASP A 169 -51.95 -2.50 17.58
N GLY A 170 -51.13 -2.65 16.51
CA GLY A 170 -50.88 -3.95 15.97
C GLY A 170 -49.89 -3.97 14.78
N LYS A 171 -49.73 -5.10 14.19
CA LYS A 171 -48.76 -5.45 13.16
C LYS A 171 -49.39 -5.48 11.77
N GLY A 172 -48.53 -5.29 10.75
CA GLY A 172 -48.94 -5.32 9.35
C GLY A 172 -49.82 -4.14 8.98
N GLY A 173 -49.26 -2.99 8.71
CA GLY A 173 -50.00 -1.77 8.37
C GLY A 173 -50.99 -1.95 7.20
N ALA A 174 -50.64 -2.79 6.22
CA ALA A 174 -51.55 -3.27 5.19
C ALA A 174 -51.96 -4.72 5.43
N ILE A 175 -51.03 -5.66 5.49
CA ILE A 175 -51.29 -7.08 5.60
C ILE A 175 -50.59 -7.65 6.85
N TYR A 176 -51.35 -8.36 7.69
CA TYR A 176 -50.82 -9.23 8.71
C TYR A 176 -51.18 -10.67 8.38
N THR A 177 -50.18 -11.56 8.34
CA THR A 177 -50.41 -12.97 8.12
C THR A 177 -49.65 -13.82 9.14
N ILE A 178 -50.32 -14.87 9.68
CA ILE A 178 -49.71 -15.76 10.64
C ILE A 178 -50.03 -17.21 10.26
N ASN A 179 -48.99 -18.03 10.17
CA ASN A 179 -49.06 -19.48 9.80
C ASN A 179 -49.77 -19.71 8.44
N ASN A 180 -49.51 -18.91 7.41
CA ASN A 180 -50.17 -18.96 6.12
C ASN A 180 -49.19 -18.76 4.96
N ASP A 181 -49.62 -19.13 3.76
CA ASP A 181 -48.99 -18.80 2.52
C ASP A 181 -49.49 -17.44 2.01
N LEU A 182 -48.59 -16.60 1.51
CA LEU A 182 -48.86 -15.29 0.91
C LEU A 182 -48.23 -15.23 -0.50
N TYR A 183 -49.07 -14.92 -1.50
CA TYR A 183 -48.64 -14.76 -2.89
C TYR A 183 -49.00 -13.38 -3.39
N LEU A 184 -48.00 -12.57 -3.69
CA LEU A 184 -48.13 -11.24 -4.25
C LEU A 184 -47.53 -11.18 -5.63
N SER A 185 -48.22 -10.57 -6.61
CA SER A 185 -47.71 -10.35 -7.94
C SER A 185 -48.20 -9.01 -8.49
N ASP A 186 -47.30 -8.16 -8.93
CA ASP A 186 -47.60 -6.85 -9.46
C ASP A 186 -48.35 -5.97 -8.47
N VAL A 187 -47.84 -5.86 -7.21
CA VAL A 187 -48.48 -5.14 -6.11
C VAL A 187 -47.68 -3.91 -5.73
N ILE A 188 -48.39 -2.83 -5.28
CA ILE A 188 -47.74 -1.66 -4.69
C ILE A 188 -48.24 -1.49 -3.26
N PHE A 189 -47.30 -1.35 -2.33
CA PHE A 189 -47.53 -0.92 -0.98
C PHE A 189 -46.99 0.49 -0.77
N ASP A 190 -47.89 1.50 -0.61
CA ASP A 190 -47.50 2.91 -0.45
C ASP A 190 -48.11 3.52 0.81
N ASN A 191 -47.25 4.06 1.69
CA ASN A 191 -47.62 4.79 2.88
C ASN A 191 -48.55 4.00 3.83
N ASN A 192 -48.31 2.69 4.04
CA ASN A 192 -48.99 1.92 5.05
C ASN A 192 -48.25 2.03 6.39
N GLN A 193 -48.97 1.91 7.51
CA GLN A 193 -48.45 2.24 8.83
C GLN A 193 -48.86 1.24 9.90
N ALA A 194 -47.89 0.75 10.65
CA ALA A 194 -48.12 -0.05 11.87
C ALA A 194 -47.71 0.75 13.12
N TYR A 195 -48.68 0.99 13.98
CA TYR A 195 -48.51 1.75 15.24
C TYR A 195 -48.69 0.85 16.46
N THR A 196 -48.09 1.27 17.59
CA THR A 196 -48.33 0.67 18.90
C THR A 196 -48.68 1.73 19.93
N SER A 197 -49.72 1.51 20.69
CA SER A 197 -50.09 2.40 21.82
C SER A 197 -49.38 1.98 23.11
N THR A 198 -48.73 0.85 23.14
CA THR A 198 -48.05 0.28 24.32
C THR A 198 -46.63 -0.07 24.02
N SER A 199 -45.74 0.14 24.95
CA SER A 199 -44.28 0.02 24.80
C SER A 199 -43.76 -1.43 24.56
N TYR A 200 -44.57 -2.39 24.16
CA TYR A 200 -44.18 -3.79 24.08
C TYR A 200 -44.76 -4.51 22.86
N SER A 201 -43.93 -4.82 21.89
CA SER A 201 -44.00 -5.88 20.87
C SER A 201 -45.08 -5.82 19.77
N ASP A 202 -45.76 -4.74 19.57
CA ASP A 202 -46.71 -4.55 18.46
C ASP A 202 -46.27 -3.31 17.65
N GLY A 203 -46.60 -3.22 16.37
CA GLY A 203 -46.18 -2.13 15.52
C GLY A 203 -45.12 -2.54 14.48
N ASP A 204 -44.92 -3.84 14.26
CA ASP A 204 -44.01 -4.40 13.27
C ASP A 204 -44.68 -4.50 11.88
N GLY A 205 -43.88 -4.48 10.82
CA GLY A 205 -44.32 -4.62 9.43
C GLY A 205 -45.16 -3.45 8.95
N GLY A 206 -44.57 -2.30 8.61
CA GLY A 206 -45.29 -1.13 8.14
C GLY A 206 -46.22 -1.40 6.96
N ALA A 207 -45.79 -2.24 6.01
CA ALA A 207 -46.67 -2.81 4.98
C ALA A 207 -47.13 -4.20 5.35
N ILE A 208 -46.20 -5.11 5.58
CA ILE A 208 -46.47 -6.55 5.77
C ILE A 208 -45.77 -7.06 7.02
N ASP A 209 -46.50 -7.79 7.87
CA ASP A 209 -45.94 -8.66 8.89
C ASP A 209 -46.25 -10.12 8.56
N VAL A 210 -45.22 -10.94 8.46
CA VAL A 210 -45.31 -12.38 8.24
C VAL A 210 -44.73 -13.08 9.44
N THR A 211 -45.54 -13.73 10.22
CA THR A 211 -45.13 -14.43 11.44
C THR A 211 -45.52 -15.91 11.40
N ASP A 212 -44.59 -16.77 11.75
CA ASP A 212 -44.84 -18.18 12.00
C ASP A 212 -44.66 -18.50 13.48
N ASN A 213 -45.74 -18.88 14.14
CA ASN A 213 -45.75 -19.33 15.51
C ASN A 213 -45.88 -20.86 15.63
N ASN A 214 -45.68 -21.59 14.54
CA ASN A 214 -45.84 -23.04 14.55
C ASN A 214 -44.65 -23.74 15.25
N SER A 215 -44.92 -24.39 16.35
CA SER A 215 -43.95 -25.14 17.14
C SER A 215 -43.74 -26.60 16.65
N ASP A 216 -44.47 -27.04 15.58
CA ASP A 216 -44.36 -28.39 15.06
C ASP A 216 -43.48 -28.43 13.78
N SER A 217 -42.30 -28.97 13.92
CA SER A 217 -41.32 -29.14 12.84
C SER A 217 -41.74 -30.07 11.66
N LYS A 218 -42.96 -30.55 11.66
CA LYS A 218 -43.48 -31.46 10.64
C LYS A 218 -44.19 -30.77 9.47
N HIS A 219 -44.56 -29.53 9.62
CA HIS A 219 -45.05 -28.69 8.53
C HIS A 219 -44.10 -27.54 8.35
N PRO A 220 -43.44 -27.41 7.16
CA PRO A 220 -42.69 -26.20 6.89
C PRO A 220 -43.64 -25.04 7.08
N SER A 221 -43.22 -24.10 7.87
CA SER A 221 -43.81 -22.77 8.04
C SER A 221 -44.18 -22.20 6.68
N GLY A 222 -45.17 -21.35 6.63
CA GLY A 222 -45.72 -20.77 5.41
C GLY A 222 -44.64 -20.17 4.48
N TYR A 223 -45.02 -20.06 3.25
CA TYR A 223 -44.16 -19.56 2.16
C TYR A 223 -44.71 -18.25 1.63
N THR A 224 -43.86 -17.28 1.44
CA THR A 224 -44.26 -15.99 0.85
C THR A 224 -43.53 -15.75 -0.47
N ILE A 225 -44.34 -15.53 -1.53
CA ILE A 225 -43.85 -15.06 -2.82
C ILE A 225 -44.20 -13.58 -2.99
N VAL A 226 -43.22 -12.78 -3.32
CA VAL A 226 -43.35 -11.34 -3.59
C VAL A 226 -42.77 -11.06 -4.97
N ASN A 227 -43.60 -11.14 -6.01
CA ASN A 227 -43.16 -10.95 -7.39
C ASN A 227 -43.54 -9.56 -7.92
N ASN A 228 -42.59 -8.86 -8.57
CA ASN A 228 -42.80 -7.55 -9.20
C ASN A 228 -43.50 -6.53 -8.29
N THR A 229 -43.20 -6.55 -6.99
CA THR A 229 -43.93 -5.82 -5.97
C THR A 229 -43.06 -4.70 -5.39
N ALA A 230 -43.60 -3.47 -5.32
CA ALA A 230 -42.93 -2.30 -4.83
C ALA A 230 -43.41 -1.90 -3.41
N PHE A 231 -42.47 -1.48 -2.59
CA PHE A 231 -42.72 -0.94 -1.24
C PHE A 231 -42.18 0.48 -1.12
N THR A 232 -43.09 1.46 -0.90
CA THR A 232 -42.70 2.85 -0.79
C THR A 232 -43.35 3.54 0.40
N ASN A 233 -42.58 4.35 1.14
CA ASN A 233 -43.07 5.20 2.22
C ASN A 233 -43.76 4.43 3.36
N ASN A 234 -43.57 3.14 3.56
CA ASN A 234 -44.19 2.37 4.62
C ASN A 234 -43.46 2.60 5.95
N THR A 235 -44.18 2.62 7.06
CA THR A 235 -43.61 2.95 8.38
C THR A 235 -44.06 2.00 9.48
N ALA A 236 -43.10 1.58 10.32
CA ALA A 236 -43.33 0.79 11.51
C ALA A 236 -42.79 1.51 12.75
N GLU A 237 -43.58 1.55 13.86
CA GLU A 237 -43.03 1.96 15.16
C GLU A 237 -42.13 0.90 15.78
N GLY A 238 -42.35 -0.37 15.42
CA GLY A 238 -41.48 -1.50 15.73
C GLY A 238 -40.45 -1.77 14.67
N TYR A 239 -40.35 -2.99 14.17
CA TYR A 239 -39.39 -3.50 13.22
C TYR A 239 -39.99 -3.72 11.82
N GLY A 240 -39.17 -3.67 10.78
CA GLY A 240 -39.58 -3.91 9.41
C GLY A 240 -40.49 -2.81 8.85
N GLY A 241 -39.94 -1.70 8.40
CA GLY A 241 -40.70 -0.57 7.84
C GLY A 241 -41.59 -0.96 6.67
N ALA A 242 -41.11 -1.80 5.76
CA ALA A 242 -41.93 -2.47 4.76
C ALA A 242 -42.31 -3.88 5.19
N ILE A 243 -41.35 -4.75 5.47
CA ILE A 243 -41.58 -6.16 5.75
C ILE A 243 -40.96 -6.56 7.10
N TYR A 244 -41.76 -7.16 7.94
CA TYR A 244 -41.29 -7.86 9.13
C TYR A 244 -41.53 -9.38 8.98
N THR A 245 -40.53 -10.16 9.35
CA THR A 245 -40.63 -11.60 9.31
C THR A 245 -39.99 -12.23 10.53
N ASN A 246 -40.66 -13.21 11.12
CA ASN A 246 -40.15 -13.95 12.25
C ASN A 246 -40.73 -15.37 12.29
N SER A 247 -39.87 -16.33 12.63
CA SER A 247 -40.30 -17.70 12.89
C SER A 247 -39.75 -18.23 14.21
N VAL A 248 -40.46 -19.18 14.84
CA VAL A 248 -40.10 -19.69 16.17
C VAL A 248 -39.24 -20.95 16.09
N THR A 249 -39.33 -21.76 15.04
CA THR A 249 -38.74 -23.12 15.04
C THR A 249 -38.00 -23.54 13.78
N ALA A 250 -38.29 -22.92 12.64
CA ALA A 250 -37.63 -23.17 11.37
C ALA A 250 -37.57 -21.88 10.55
N PRO A 251 -36.62 -21.69 9.65
CA PRO A 251 -36.59 -20.52 8.79
C PRO A 251 -37.90 -20.36 8.02
N TYR A 252 -38.43 -19.13 8.00
CA TYR A 252 -39.53 -18.74 7.14
C TYR A 252 -38.99 -18.37 5.76
N LEU A 253 -39.52 -18.93 4.68
CA LEU A 253 -39.05 -18.76 3.33
C LEU A 253 -39.78 -17.63 2.63
N ILE A 254 -39.04 -16.67 2.11
CA ILE A 254 -39.53 -15.53 1.33
C ILE A 254 -38.80 -15.46 -0.01
N ASP A 255 -39.55 -15.53 -1.10
CA ASP A 255 -39.02 -15.26 -2.44
C ASP A 255 -39.46 -13.87 -2.89
N ILE A 256 -38.53 -12.99 -3.07
CA ILE A 256 -38.74 -11.66 -3.67
C ILE A 256 -38.17 -11.72 -5.09
N SER A 257 -39.02 -11.49 -6.10
CA SER A 257 -38.62 -11.65 -7.49
C SER A 257 -38.99 -10.46 -8.37
N VAL A 258 -38.15 -10.18 -9.36
CA VAL A 258 -38.44 -9.29 -10.50
C VAL A 258 -38.28 -10.14 -11.76
N ASP A 259 -39.40 -10.58 -12.32
CA ASP A 259 -39.41 -11.52 -13.42
C ASP A 259 -39.33 -10.83 -14.81
N ASP A 260 -39.22 -11.63 -15.86
CA ASP A 260 -39.14 -11.17 -17.25
C ASP A 260 -40.32 -10.32 -17.68
N SER A 261 -41.48 -10.46 -17.05
CA SER A 261 -42.70 -9.69 -17.37
C SER A 261 -42.63 -8.24 -16.89
N TYR A 262 -41.78 -7.95 -15.90
CA TYR A 262 -41.61 -6.60 -15.36
C TYR A 262 -40.95 -5.67 -16.40
N SER A 263 -41.67 -4.66 -16.83
CA SER A 263 -41.22 -3.74 -17.88
C SER A 263 -41.32 -2.25 -17.52
N GLN A 264 -41.73 -1.99 -16.28
CA GLN A 264 -41.82 -0.62 -15.76
C GLN A 264 -40.42 -0.02 -15.59
N ASN A 265 -40.32 1.29 -15.72
CA ASN A 265 -39.07 2.05 -15.53
C ASN A 265 -37.84 1.43 -16.24
N GLY A 266 -38.05 0.79 -17.39
CA GLY A 266 -36.96 0.10 -18.10
C GLY A 266 -36.48 -1.22 -17.48
N GLY A 267 -37.28 -1.82 -16.61
CA GLY A 267 -36.96 -3.06 -15.89
C GLY A 267 -36.41 -2.84 -14.47
N VAL A 268 -36.44 -1.59 -13.99
CA VAL A 268 -35.94 -1.25 -12.64
C VAL A 268 -37.11 -1.13 -11.67
N LEU A 269 -37.15 -1.99 -10.65
CA LEU A 269 -38.06 -1.92 -9.51
C LEU A 269 -37.35 -1.17 -8.37
N VAL A 270 -38.03 -0.22 -7.72
CA VAL A 270 -37.45 0.61 -6.69
C VAL A 270 -38.27 0.53 -5.41
N ASP A 271 -37.65 0.13 -4.31
CA ASP A 271 -38.17 0.18 -2.97
C ASP A 271 -37.48 1.32 -2.21
N GLU A 272 -38.26 2.33 -1.76
CA GLU A 272 -37.67 3.53 -1.18
C GLU A 272 -38.54 4.17 -0.07
N ASN A 273 -37.88 4.85 0.86
CA ASN A 273 -38.48 5.63 1.95
C ASN A 273 -39.26 4.78 2.99
N ASN A 274 -38.96 3.50 3.11
CA ASN A 274 -39.52 2.68 4.17
C ASN A 274 -38.72 2.87 5.46
N SER A 275 -39.38 2.96 6.61
CA SER A 275 -38.71 3.25 7.88
C SER A 275 -39.29 2.51 9.05
N ALA A 276 -38.43 2.10 9.97
CA ALA A 276 -38.78 1.47 11.23
C ALA A 276 -38.07 2.16 12.40
N ALA A 277 -38.77 2.30 13.54
CA ALA A 277 -38.21 2.99 14.70
C ALA A 277 -37.64 2.07 15.79
N GLY A 278 -37.92 0.75 15.73
CA GLY A 278 -37.48 -0.20 16.76
C GLY A 278 -37.90 0.16 18.14
N TYR A 279 -39.11 0.74 18.26
CA TYR A 279 -39.71 1.31 19.49
C TYR A 279 -38.96 2.54 20.05
N GLY A 280 -38.16 3.23 19.22
CA GLY A 280 -37.46 4.47 19.55
C GLY A 280 -38.08 5.73 18.97
N ASP A 281 -37.37 6.85 19.04
CA ASP A 281 -37.86 8.18 18.63
C ASP A 281 -37.54 8.53 17.14
N GLY A 282 -37.32 7.55 16.26
CA GLY A 282 -37.06 7.81 14.85
C GLY A 282 -36.52 6.59 14.11
N PRO A 283 -36.26 6.71 12.82
CA PRO A 283 -35.70 5.59 12.03
C PRO A 283 -34.44 5.03 12.67
N SER A 284 -34.33 3.69 12.71
CA SER A 284 -33.22 2.97 13.25
C SER A 284 -32.77 1.88 12.26
N SER A 285 -31.49 1.78 11.94
CA SER A 285 -30.96 0.69 11.12
C SER A 285 -31.22 -0.67 11.75
N ALA A 286 -31.10 -0.78 13.07
CA ALA A 286 -31.39 -2.00 13.83
C ALA A 286 -32.85 -2.47 13.75
N ALA A 287 -33.75 -1.61 13.31
CA ALA A 287 -35.17 -1.92 13.13
C ALA A 287 -35.51 -2.43 11.71
N GLY A 288 -34.59 -2.32 10.73
CA GLY A 288 -34.83 -2.72 9.35
C GLY A 288 -35.86 -1.84 8.65
N GLY A 289 -35.44 -0.69 8.11
CA GLY A 289 -36.33 0.24 7.43
C GLY A 289 -37.09 -0.39 6.27
N PHE A 290 -36.42 -1.17 5.44
CA PHE A 290 -37.05 -2.01 4.43
C PHE A 290 -37.50 -3.34 5.04
N MET A 291 -36.58 -4.09 5.64
CA MET A 291 -36.88 -5.44 6.12
C MET A 291 -36.18 -5.75 7.44
N TYR A 292 -36.91 -6.43 8.34
CA TYR A 292 -36.34 -7.07 9.51
C TYR A 292 -36.49 -8.60 9.40
N LEU A 293 -35.37 -9.29 9.46
CA LEU A 293 -35.27 -10.73 9.37
C LEU A 293 -35.06 -11.33 10.77
N GLY A 294 -36.06 -12.02 11.27
CA GLY A 294 -35.87 -12.93 12.38
C GLY A 294 -35.25 -14.27 11.90
N LEU A 295 -35.76 -15.39 12.37
CA LEU A 295 -35.36 -16.70 11.84
C LEU A 295 -36.03 -16.93 10.47
N SER A 296 -35.42 -16.40 9.39
CA SER A 296 -36.00 -16.37 8.04
C SER A 296 -34.92 -16.49 6.94
N GLU A 297 -35.29 -17.06 5.79
CA GLU A 297 -34.48 -17.12 4.59
C GLU A 297 -35.17 -16.30 3.50
N VAL A 298 -34.46 -15.36 2.90
CA VAL A 298 -34.95 -14.51 1.82
C VAL A 298 -34.16 -14.75 0.56
N THR A 299 -34.87 -15.07 -0.53
CA THR A 299 -34.28 -15.15 -1.86
C THR A 299 -34.68 -13.92 -2.68
N PHE A 300 -33.68 -13.21 -3.22
CA PHE A 300 -33.87 -12.21 -4.25
C PHE A 300 -33.61 -12.84 -5.62
N ASP A 301 -34.66 -13.19 -6.36
CA ASP A 301 -34.58 -13.76 -7.71
C ASP A 301 -34.86 -12.70 -8.77
N ILE A 302 -33.86 -12.20 -9.43
CA ILE A 302 -33.94 -11.08 -10.35
C ILE A 302 -33.57 -11.56 -11.75
N ALA A 303 -34.52 -11.45 -12.70
CA ALA A 303 -34.35 -11.93 -14.06
C ALA A 303 -33.33 -11.09 -14.84
N ASP A 304 -32.80 -11.65 -15.93
CA ASP A 304 -31.85 -10.99 -16.82
C ASP A 304 -32.32 -9.61 -17.31
N GLY A 305 -31.45 -8.61 -17.21
CA GLY A 305 -31.71 -7.23 -17.56
C GLY A 305 -32.78 -6.54 -16.69
N LYS A 306 -33.08 -7.08 -15.51
CA LYS A 306 -33.89 -6.43 -14.47
C LYS A 306 -33.02 -5.99 -13.30
N THR A 307 -33.49 -4.96 -12.59
CA THR A 307 -32.83 -4.44 -11.40
C THR A 307 -33.82 -4.22 -10.28
N LEU A 308 -33.50 -4.69 -9.08
CA LEU A 308 -34.18 -4.32 -7.84
C LEU A 308 -33.28 -3.34 -7.07
N VAL A 309 -33.83 -2.16 -6.76
CA VAL A 309 -33.14 -1.14 -5.97
C VAL A 309 -33.81 -1.02 -4.60
N ILE A 310 -33.07 -1.27 -3.54
CA ILE A 310 -33.51 -1.08 -2.17
C ILE A 310 -32.85 0.16 -1.59
N GLY A 311 -33.65 1.18 -1.32
CA GLY A 311 -33.26 2.44 -0.72
C GLY A 311 -32.74 3.49 -1.72
N ASN A 312 -32.40 4.65 -1.14
CA ASN A 312 -31.91 5.81 -1.85
C ASN A 312 -30.68 6.39 -1.13
N THR A 313 -29.59 6.57 -1.83
CA THR A 313 -28.33 7.12 -1.28
C THR A 313 -28.46 8.54 -0.71
N GLU A 314 -29.51 9.29 -1.07
CA GLU A 314 -29.80 10.64 -0.56
C GLU A 314 -30.54 10.63 0.80
N ASN A 315 -31.12 9.50 1.20
CA ASN A 315 -31.83 9.34 2.46
C ASN A 315 -30.88 9.11 3.65
N ASP A 316 -31.44 9.17 4.87
CA ASP A 316 -30.77 8.62 6.06
C ASP A 316 -30.54 7.12 5.84
N GLY A 317 -29.35 6.62 6.16
CA GLY A 317 -28.99 5.21 5.97
C GLY A 317 -29.92 4.22 6.68
N ALA A 318 -30.52 4.59 7.78
CA ALA A 318 -31.52 3.80 8.51
C ALA A 318 -32.85 3.60 7.75
N VAL A 319 -33.16 4.49 6.82
CA VAL A 319 -34.29 4.33 5.90
C VAL A 319 -33.96 3.26 4.87
N ASP A 320 -34.90 2.34 4.64
CA ASP A 320 -34.75 1.18 3.74
C ASP A 320 -33.66 0.17 4.14
N SER A 321 -33.18 0.22 5.37
CA SER A 321 -32.20 -0.75 5.89
C SER A 321 -32.76 -2.17 6.00
N ILE A 322 -31.86 -3.17 5.90
CA ILE A 322 -32.11 -4.56 6.23
C ILE A 322 -31.43 -4.86 7.57
N ALA A 323 -32.14 -5.50 8.49
CA ALA A 323 -31.62 -5.86 9.81
C ALA A 323 -32.05 -7.27 10.23
N GLY A 324 -31.41 -7.82 11.28
CA GLY A 324 -31.71 -9.12 11.85
C GLY A 324 -30.66 -10.19 11.52
N THR A 325 -31.03 -11.47 11.66
CA THR A 325 -30.06 -12.59 11.67
C THR A 325 -30.36 -13.69 10.64
N GLY A 326 -31.20 -13.40 9.63
CA GLY A 326 -31.60 -14.39 8.61
C GLY A 326 -30.53 -14.72 7.58
N LEU A 327 -30.93 -15.52 6.58
CA LEU A 327 -30.10 -15.76 5.38
C LEU A 327 -30.67 -14.97 4.21
N ILE A 328 -29.84 -14.29 3.48
CA ILE A 328 -30.16 -13.63 2.21
C ILE A 328 -29.46 -14.38 1.08
N THR A 329 -30.22 -14.83 0.09
CA THR A 329 -29.70 -15.45 -1.13
C THR A 329 -30.07 -14.62 -2.35
N LYS A 330 -29.09 -14.18 -3.14
CA LYS A 330 -29.30 -13.53 -4.44
C LYS A 330 -29.17 -14.55 -5.54
N THR A 331 -30.27 -14.75 -6.31
CA THR A 331 -30.33 -15.61 -7.49
C THR A 331 -30.79 -14.82 -8.73
N GLY A 332 -30.94 -15.50 -9.87
CA GLY A 332 -31.23 -14.81 -11.14
C GLY A 332 -30.07 -13.95 -11.64
N SER A 333 -29.99 -13.70 -12.93
CA SER A 333 -28.87 -13.01 -13.59
C SER A 333 -29.00 -11.48 -13.63
N GLY A 334 -30.02 -10.90 -13.03
CA GLY A 334 -30.21 -9.46 -12.90
C GLY A 334 -29.58 -8.89 -11.63
N ASP A 335 -29.79 -7.57 -11.38
CA ASP A 335 -29.02 -6.77 -10.45
C ASP A 335 -29.81 -6.46 -9.18
N LEU A 336 -29.17 -6.59 -8.02
CA LEU A 336 -29.64 -6.10 -6.72
C LEU A 336 -28.78 -4.91 -6.29
N VAL A 337 -29.41 -3.75 -6.08
CA VAL A 337 -28.71 -2.54 -5.61
C VAL A 337 -29.13 -2.23 -4.18
N LEU A 338 -28.18 -2.22 -3.25
CA LEU A 338 -28.38 -1.91 -1.83
C LEU A 338 -27.87 -0.50 -1.53
N ASN A 339 -28.80 0.44 -1.26
CA ASN A 339 -28.50 1.85 -1.01
C ASN A 339 -28.69 2.27 0.45
N ALA A 340 -29.01 1.34 1.33
CA ALA A 340 -29.23 1.62 2.75
C ALA A 340 -28.04 1.19 3.61
N ASP A 341 -28.06 1.59 4.88
CA ASP A 341 -27.10 1.19 5.89
C ASP A 341 -27.60 -0.09 6.58
N ASN A 342 -27.01 -1.21 6.26
CA ASN A 342 -27.41 -2.54 6.74
C ASN A 342 -26.51 -3.05 7.89
N ASN A 343 -25.90 -2.16 8.66
CA ASN A 343 -24.98 -2.48 9.75
C ASN A 343 -25.52 -3.47 10.77
N ASP A 344 -26.83 -3.46 10.99
CA ASP A 344 -27.49 -4.28 11.98
C ASP A 344 -28.02 -5.61 11.41
N PHE A 345 -27.66 -5.93 10.18
CA PHE A 345 -27.83 -7.28 9.63
C PHE A 345 -26.63 -8.14 10.03
N THR A 346 -26.85 -9.13 10.87
CA THR A 346 -25.83 -10.04 11.42
C THR A 346 -26.02 -11.47 10.91
N GLY A 347 -26.80 -11.66 9.84
CA GLY A 347 -27.03 -12.93 9.18
C GLY A 347 -25.96 -13.26 8.12
N GLU A 348 -26.32 -14.17 7.23
CA GLU A 348 -25.50 -14.58 6.10
C GLU A 348 -26.04 -14.04 4.79
N MET A 349 -25.15 -13.76 3.82
CA MET A 349 -25.53 -13.46 2.45
C MET A 349 -24.80 -14.38 1.47
N GLN A 350 -25.57 -14.91 0.51
CA GLN A 350 -25.05 -15.76 -0.56
C GLN A 350 -25.43 -15.12 -1.91
N ILE A 351 -24.45 -14.82 -2.74
CA ILE A 351 -24.65 -14.35 -4.11
C ILE A 351 -24.37 -15.54 -5.02
N GLU A 352 -25.43 -16.20 -5.50
CA GLU A 352 -25.30 -17.40 -6.34
C GLU A 352 -25.28 -17.08 -7.83
N ASN A 353 -25.92 -15.96 -8.23
CA ASN A 353 -26.00 -15.54 -9.62
C ASN A 353 -26.37 -14.06 -9.75
N GLY A 354 -25.88 -13.40 -10.82
CA GLY A 354 -26.12 -11.99 -11.11
C GLY A 354 -25.30 -11.06 -10.21
N GLU A 355 -25.68 -9.80 -10.17
CA GLU A 355 -24.89 -8.72 -9.57
C GLU A 355 -25.53 -8.20 -8.27
N VAL A 356 -24.71 -7.92 -7.30
CA VAL A 356 -25.06 -7.09 -6.12
C VAL A 356 -24.17 -5.85 -6.11
N THR A 357 -24.78 -4.68 -6.15
CA THR A 357 -24.07 -3.40 -6.06
C THR A 357 -24.33 -2.72 -4.73
N LEU A 358 -23.26 -2.30 -4.06
CA LEU A 358 -23.33 -1.50 -2.83
C LEU A 358 -23.36 -0.01 -3.21
N GLY A 359 -24.45 0.67 -2.91
CA GLY A 359 -24.61 2.09 -3.22
C GLY A 359 -24.10 3.03 -2.12
N ARG A 360 -23.73 2.48 -0.95
CA ARG A 360 -23.30 3.25 0.22
C ARG A 360 -22.32 2.42 1.04
N SER A 361 -21.38 3.08 1.75
CA SER A 361 -20.60 2.42 2.81
C SER A 361 -21.55 1.76 3.81
N ASN A 362 -21.18 0.61 4.32
CA ASN A 362 -21.98 -0.17 5.27
C ASN A 362 -23.30 -0.73 4.70
N SER A 363 -23.46 -0.80 3.37
CA SER A 363 -24.65 -1.46 2.81
C SER A 363 -24.73 -2.96 3.12
N LEU A 364 -23.63 -3.59 3.52
CA LEU A 364 -23.61 -4.96 4.06
C LEU A 364 -23.34 -4.96 5.58
N MET A 365 -22.35 -4.20 6.08
CA MET A 365 -21.94 -4.19 7.49
C MET A 365 -21.16 -2.92 7.85
N ASN A 366 -20.95 -2.64 9.17
CA ASN A 366 -20.19 -1.49 9.66
C ASN A 366 -18.71 -1.85 9.86
N VAL A 367 -17.81 -1.10 9.25
CA VAL A 367 -16.34 -1.24 9.40
C VAL A 367 -15.84 -0.95 10.83
N GLY A 368 -16.63 -0.68 11.77
CA GLY A 368 -16.24 -0.36 13.15
C GLY A 368 -16.93 -1.18 14.23
N ASP A 369 -17.73 -2.17 13.85
CA ASP A 369 -18.48 -2.93 14.85
C ASP A 369 -17.55 -3.84 15.66
N THR A 370 -17.42 -3.51 16.95
CA THR A 370 -16.60 -4.26 17.90
C THR A 370 -17.24 -5.58 18.36
N HIS A 371 -18.52 -5.82 18.04
CA HIS A 371 -19.20 -7.06 18.45
C HIS A 371 -18.63 -8.29 17.73
N CYS A 372 -18.19 -8.14 16.51
CA CYS A 372 -17.52 -9.22 15.77
C CYS A 372 -16.17 -9.64 16.36
N GLN A 373 -15.54 -8.80 17.16
CA GLN A 373 -14.28 -9.13 17.84
C GLN A 373 -14.49 -9.94 19.13
N ASP A 374 -15.68 -9.82 19.75
CA ASP A 374 -15.99 -10.46 21.03
C ASP A 374 -16.65 -11.84 20.86
N ASP A 375 -17.45 -12.09 19.81
CA ASP A 375 -18.01 -13.41 19.47
C ASP A 375 -18.07 -13.62 17.94
N PRO A 376 -17.12 -14.41 17.38
CA PRO A 376 -17.06 -14.68 15.95
C PRO A 376 -18.29 -15.42 15.37
N GLN A 377 -19.19 -15.93 16.20
CA GLN A 377 -20.39 -16.63 15.76
C GLN A 377 -21.55 -15.68 15.43
N ASP A 378 -21.47 -14.44 15.89
CA ASP A 378 -22.49 -13.43 15.62
C ASP A 378 -22.13 -12.52 14.43
N CYS A 379 -21.13 -12.91 13.62
CA CYS A 379 -20.61 -12.10 12.55
C CYS A 379 -21.16 -12.49 11.19
N TYR A 380 -21.32 -11.49 10.34
CA TYR A 380 -21.79 -11.62 8.98
C TYR A 380 -20.83 -12.41 8.10
N GLY A 381 -21.33 -13.44 7.43
CA GLY A 381 -20.65 -14.20 6.41
C GLY A 381 -21.17 -13.87 5.01
N LEU A 382 -20.26 -13.67 4.06
CA LEU A 382 -20.57 -13.44 2.66
C LEU A 382 -19.99 -14.53 1.78
N THR A 383 -20.83 -15.09 0.91
CA THR A 383 -20.40 -16.07 -0.10
C THR A 383 -20.70 -15.53 -1.49
N ILE A 384 -19.72 -15.54 -2.39
CA ILE A 384 -19.86 -15.12 -3.78
C ILE A 384 -19.56 -16.29 -4.70
N GLY A 385 -20.52 -16.66 -5.53
CA GLY A 385 -20.49 -17.87 -6.34
C GLY A 385 -21.12 -19.08 -5.66
N SER A 386 -21.14 -20.22 -6.34
CA SER A 386 -21.73 -21.47 -5.85
C SER A 386 -20.98 -22.69 -6.38
N ILE A 387 -20.74 -23.66 -5.51
CA ILE A 387 -20.08 -24.92 -5.88
C ILE A 387 -20.96 -25.79 -6.78
N ASP A 388 -22.27 -25.66 -6.67
CA ASP A 388 -23.23 -26.49 -7.41
C ASP A 388 -23.64 -25.87 -8.76
N GLN A 389 -23.32 -24.62 -9.03
CA GLN A 389 -23.80 -23.87 -10.20
C GLN A 389 -22.68 -23.18 -10.98
N TYR A 390 -21.68 -23.94 -11.42
CA TYR A 390 -20.50 -23.43 -12.15
C TYR A 390 -20.78 -22.62 -13.42
N GLN A 391 -22.01 -22.62 -13.94
CA GLN A 391 -22.41 -21.89 -15.13
C GLN A 391 -22.93 -20.47 -14.82
N ASN A 392 -23.23 -20.21 -13.54
CA ASN A 392 -23.73 -18.90 -13.11
C ASN A 392 -22.54 -17.99 -12.82
N GLN A 393 -22.72 -16.70 -13.09
CA GLN A 393 -21.76 -15.65 -12.72
C GLN A 393 -22.35 -14.88 -11.55
N ALA A 394 -21.67 -14.84 -10.44
CA ALA A 394 -22.04 -14.07 -9.25
C ALA A 394 -21.06 -12.93 -9.04
N GLU A 395 -21.55 -11.71 -8.85
CA GLU A 395 -20.71 -10.53 -8.74
C GLU A 395 -21.13 -9.62 -7.58
N LEU A 396 -20.15 -9.13 -6.83
CA LEU A 396 -20.32 -8.07 -5.84
C LEU A 396 -19.51 -6.83 -6.28
N ASN A 397 -20.19 -5.70 -6.43
CA ASN A 397 -19.59 -4.42 -6.76
C ASN A 397 -19.53 -3.48 -5.56
N VAL A 398 -18.30 -3.04 -5.23
CA VAL A 398 -18.02 -2.07 -4.18
C VAL A 398 -17.53 -0.77 -4.81
N GLY A 399 -18.35 0.27 -4.76
CA GLY A 399 -18.07 1.55 -5.42
C GLY A 399 -16.96 2.36 -4.75
N SER A 400 -16.49 3.39 -5.45
CA SER A 400 -15.29 4.19 -5.18
C SER A 400 -15.22 4.94 -3.84
N THR A 401 -16.30 4.99 -3.07
CA THR A 401 -16.32 5.63 -1.73
C THR A 401 -16.82 4.69 -0.66
N GLN A 402 -17.00 3.42 -1.00
CA GLN A 402 -17.55 2.42 -0.10
C GLN A 402 -16.47 1.85 0.81
N GLN A 403 -16.82 1.70 2.09
CA GLN A 403 -16.02 0.97 3.07
C GLN A 403 -16.89 -0.17 3.59
N THR A 404 -16.47 -1.40 3.36
CA THR A 404 -17.27 -2.59 3.71
C THR A 404 -16.43 -3.55 4.53
N PHE A 405 -16.96 -3.96 5.67
CA PHE A 405 -16.37 -5.01 6.50
C PHE A 405 -17.14 -6.32 6.33
N VAL A 406 -16.45 -7.42 6.15
CA VAL A 406 -17.03 -8.77 6.08
C VAL A 406 -16.20 -9.69 6.97
N HIS A 407 -16.80 -10.23 8.03
CA HIS A 407 -16.05 -11.09 8.95
C HIS A 407 -15.52 -12.35 8.25
N ALA A 408 -16.37 -13.04 7.51
CA ALA A 408 -15.97 -14.20 6.71
C ALA A 408 -16.40 -14.01 5.25
N LEU A 409 -15.43 -13.95 4.34
CA LEU A 409 -15.69 -13.84 2.90
C LEU A 409 -15.21 -15.12 2.20
N THR A 410 -16.11 -15.77 1.51
CA THR A 410 -15.82 -16.96 0.68
C THR A 410 -16.16 -16.64 -0.78
N GLY A 411 -15.22 -16.88 -1.70
CA GLY A 411 -15.46 -16.78 -3.14
C GLY A 411 -15.21 -18.10 -3.85
N PHE A 412 -16.17 -18.56 -4.64
CA PHE A 412 -16.01 -19.71 -5.52
C PHE A 412 -15.51 -19.29 -6.91
N GLN A 413 -15.06 -20.23 -7.73
CA GLN A 413 -14.48 -19.96 -9.06
C GLN A 413 -15.38 -19.14 -10.01
N ASN A 414 -16.68 -19.16 -9.81
CA ASN A 414 -17.67 -18.40 -10.58
C ASN A 414 -18.11 -17.09 -9.89
N GLY A 415 -17.45 -16.71 -8.80
CA GLY A 415 -17.67 -15.48 -8.07
C GLY A 415 -16.70 -14.37 -8.49
N THR A 416 -17.17 -13.15 -8.57
CA THR A 416 -16.38 -11.95 -8.82
C THR A 416 -16.60 -10.93 -7.70
N LEU A 417 -15.52 -10.41 -7.16
CA LEU A 417 -15.49 -9.24 -6.27
C LEU A 417 -14.82 -8.09 -7.01
N ASN A 418 -15.59 -7.08 -7.38
CA ASN A 418 -15.08 -5.89 -8.02
C ASN A 418 -15.02 -4.73 -7.02
N ILE A 419 -13.84 -4.15 -6.84
CA ILE A 419 -13.60 -3.03 -5.91
C ILE A 419 -13.13 -1.83 -6.72
N ASP A 420 -13.99 -0.84 -6.90
CA ASP A 420 -13.66 0.40 -7.61
C ASP A 420 -12.54 1.19 -6.92
N ALA A 421 -11.79 1.98 -7.69
CA ALA A 421 -10.75 2.86 -7.15
C ALA A 421 -11.27 3.75 -6.00
N GLY A 422 -10.68 3.61 -4.81
CA GLY A 422 -11.09 4.29 -3.58
C GLY A 422 -12.14 3.55 -2.75
N GLY A 423 -12.67 2.41 -3.23
CA GLY A 423 -13.42 1.44 -2.43
C GLY A 423 -12.49 0.59 -1.58
N ASN A 424 -12.99 0.07 -0.46
CA ASN A 424 -12.26 -0.85 0.41
C ASN A 424 -13.16 -1.96 0.94
N VAL A 425 -12.69 -3.18 0.84
CA VAL A 425 -13.30 -4.36 1.49
C VAL A 425 -12.35 -4.86 2.57
N THR A 426 -12.79 -4.85 3.80
CA THR A 426 -12.02 -5.38 4.94
C THR A 426 -12.54 -6.76 5.31
N VAL A 427 -11.67 -7.76 5.36
CA VAL A 427 -12.02 -9.15 5.70
C VAL A 427 -11.23 -9.63 6.90
N ASN A 428 -11.83 -10.49 7.72
CA ASN A 428 -11.12 -11.09 8.85
C ASN A 428 -10.72 -12.54 8.57
N GLN A 429 -11.57 -13.30 7.90
CA GLN A 429 -11.27 -14.70 7.59
C GLN A 429 -11.95 -15.16 6.31
N GLY A 430 -11.53 -16.31 5.78
CA GLY A 430 -12.14 -16.96 4.62
C GLY A 430 -11.16 -17.26 3.50
N SER A 431 -11.71 -17.49 2.32
CA SER A 431 -10.92 -17.79 1.12
C SER A 431 -11.64 -17.34 -0.14
N PHE A 432 -10.89 -16.92 -1.15
CA PHE A 432 -11.43 -16.53 -2.44
C PHE A 432 -10.72 -17.29 -3.58
N ALA A 433 -11.48 -18.03 -4.36
CA ALA A 433 -10.99 -18.78 -5.52
C ALA A 433 -11.57 -18.26 -6.86
N GLY A 434 -12.38 -17.22 -6.82
CA GLY A 434 -12.95 -16.54 -7.96
C GLY A 434 -12.09 -15.37 -8.44
N ILE A 435 -12.72 -14.34 -9.01
CA ILE A 435 -12.06 -13.13 -9.51
C ILE A 435 -12.16 -12.02 -8.47
N ILE A 436 -11.04 -11.41 -8.09
CA ILE A 436 -11.03 -10.13 -7.39
C ILE A 436 -10.43 -9.11 -8.34
N GLU A 437 -11.20 -8.08 -8.71
CA GLU A 437 -10.77 -7.10 -9.71
C GLU A 437 -11.08 -5.66 -9.30
N GLY A 438 -10.64 -4.70 -10.12
CA GLY A 438 -10.79 -3.27 -9.86
C GLY A 438 -9.51 -2.64 -9.30
N ALA A 439 -9.57 -1.33 -9.00
CA ALA A 439 -8.43 -0.54 -8.50
C ALA A 439 -8.66 -0.03 -7.07
N GLY A 440 -9.52 -0.68 -6.32
CA GLY A 440 -9.77 -0.42 -4.90
C GLY A 440 -8.85 -1.22 -4.00
N GLN A 441 -9.17 -1.30 -2.71
CA GLN A 441 -8.34 -1.94 -1.70
C GLN A 441 -9.04 -3.16 -1.09
N LEU A 442 -8.28 -4.24 -0.89
CA LEU A 442 -8.66 -5.36 -0.04
C LEU A 442 -7.82 -5.31 1.24
N THR A 443 -8.43 -5.27 2.41
CA THR A 443 -7.72 -5.25 3.70
C THR A 443 -7.97 -6.54 4.47
N ILE A 444 -6.91 -7.21 4.90
CA ILE A 444 -7.00 -8.30 5.86
C ILE A 444 -6.88 -7.68 7.25
N ALA A 445 -7.95 -7.77 8.03
CA ALA A 445 -8.06 -7.10 9.32
C ALA A 445 -7.05 -7.65 10.34
N GLN A 446 -6.76 -6.85 11.35
CA GLN A 446 -5.83 -7.20 12.43
C GLN A 446 -6.14 -8.60 13.02
N ASN A 447 -5.09 -9.43 13.14
CA ASN A 447 -5.17 -10.84 13.55
C ASN A 447 -6.06 -11.73 12.66
N GLY A 448 -6.45 -11.27 11.49
CA GLY A 448 -7.22 -12.06 10.51
C GLY A 448 -6.39 -13.12 9.82
N SER A 449 -7.07 -14.02 9.10
CA SER A 449 -6.41 -15.02 8.24
C SER A 449 -7.23 -15.21 6.97
N TYR A 450 -6.63 -14.92 5.83
CA TYR A 450 -7.32 -14.95 4.55
C TYR A 450 -6.52 -15.68 3.48
N VAL A 451 -7.20 -16.45 2.65
CA VAL A 451 -6.58 -17.23 1.57
C VAL A 451 -7.05 -16.72 0.22
N LEU A 452 -6.11 -16.38 -0.66
CA LEU A 452 -6.37 -16.16 -2.08
C LEU A 452 -5.92 -17.39 -2.85
N ALA A 453 -6.90 -18.10 -3.44
CA ALA A 453 -6.71 -19.39 -4.08
C ALA A 453 -6.85 -19.27 -5.61
N GLY A 454 -5.73 -19.37 -6.32
CA GLY A 454 -5.69 -19.30 -7.78
C GLY A 454 -5.45 -17.88 -8.35
N ALA A 455 -4.97 -17.82 -9.56
CA ALA A 455 -4.54 -16.60 -10.23
C ALA A 455 -5.63 -15.55 -10.40
N GLN A 456 -6.86 -15.99 -10.62
CA GLN A 456 -7.98 -15.07 -10.87
C GLN A 456 -8.40 -14.30 -9.62
N SER A 457 -8.12 -14.84 -8.42
CA SER A 457 -8.38 -14.13 -7.16
C SER A 457 -7.47 -12.92 -6.94
N MET A 458 -6.52 -12.70 -7.82
CA MET A 458 -5.50 -11.68 -7.71
C MET A 458 -5.46 -10.72 -8.92
N ALA A 459 -6.58 -10.52 -9.61
CA ALA A 459 -6.72 -9.54 -10.71
C ALA A 459 -6.98 -8.10 -10.22
N LEU A 460 -6.91 -7.86 -8.90
CA LEU A 460 -7.02 -6.54 -8.29
C LEU A 460 -5.80 -5.69 -8.66
N THR A 461 -6.02 -4.50 -9.23
CA THR A 461 -4.94 -3.54 -9.56
C THR A 461 -4.70 -2.51 -8.45
N GLY A 462 -5.43 -2.59 -7.35
CA GLY A 462 -5.23 -1.80 -6.14
C GLY A 462 -4.48 -2.58 -5.07
N ASP A 463 -4.33 -1.96 -3.88
CA ASP A 463 -3.55 -2.54 -2.80
C ASP A 463 -4.27 -3.67 -2.07
N ILE A 464 -3.53 -4.71 -1.69
CA ILE A 464 -3.93 -5.68 -0.68
C ILE A 464 -3.18 -5.37 0.60
N VAL A 465 -3.89 -4.91 1.63
CA VAL A 465 -3.30 -4.50 2.92
C VAL A 465 -3.42 -5.63 3.93
N VAL A 466 -2.33 -5.99 4.58
CA VAL A 466 -2.30 -7.02 5.63
C VAL A 466 -1.93 -6.35 6.95
N ASP A 467 -2.92 -6.17 7.83
CA ASP A 467 -2.75 -5.47 9.10
C ASP A 467 -2.00 -6.30 10.16
N ASP A 468 -1.65 -5.66 11.26
CA ASP A 468 -0.85 -6.23 12.36
C ASP A 468 -1.37 -7.58 12.85
N GLY A 469 -0.48 -8.58 12.83
CA GLY A 469 -0.81 -9.96 13.20
C GLY A 469 -1.71 -10.73 12.23
N ALA A 470 -2.14 -10.12 11.13
CA ALA A 470 -2.92 -10.82 10.10
C ALA A 470 -2.03 -11.71 9.22
N VAL A 471 -2.62 -12.72 8.60
CA VAL A 471 -1.96 -13.64 7.68
C VAL A 471 -2.72 -13.65 6.35
N LEU A 472 -2.03 -13.30 5.27
CA LEU A 472 -2.49 -13.52 3.90
C LEU A 472 -1.75 -14.73 3.32
N THR A 473 -2.48 -15.79 3.00
CA THR A 473 -1.93 -16.97 2.32
C THR A 473 -2.30 -16.92 0.84
N LEU A 474 -1.33 -17.08 -0.04
CA LEU A 474 -1.57 -17.26 -1.46
C LEU A 474 -1.47 -18.75 -1.77
N GLU A 475 -2.53 -19.33 -2.34
CA GLU A 475 -2.60 -20.75 -2.75
C GLU A 475 -2.80 -20.84 -4.27
N GLY A 476 -2.11 -21.77 -4.93
CA GLY A 476 -2.32 -22.02 -6.36
C GLY A 476 -1.25 -22.90 -6.99
N ASP A 477 -1.43 -23.21 -8.27
CA ASP A 477 -0.41 -23.89 -9.05
C ASP A 477 0.48 -22.88 -9.83
N ALA A 478 1.49 -23.38 -10.50
CA ALA A 478 2.43 -22.59 -11.26
C ALA A 478 1.79 -21.75 -12.40
N ALA A 479 0.64 -22.15 -12.92
CA ALA A 479 -0.08 -21.42 -13.95
C ALA A 479 -0.86 -20.24 -13.34
N ASP A 480 -1.31 -20.40 -12.11
CA ASP A 480 -2.06 -19.38 -11.37
C ASP A 480 -1.17 -18.18 -11.04
N LEU A 481 0.07 -18.43 -10.63
CA LEU A 481 1.03 -17.38 -10.38
C LEU A 481 1.57 -16.70 -11.67
N ALA A 482 1.57 -17.43 -12.81
CA ALA A 482 1.94 -16.80 -14.09
C ALA A 482 0.96 -15.69 -14.51
N ALA A 483 -0.28 -15.74 -14.06
CA ALA A 483 -1.28 -14.71 -14.35
C ALA A 483 -1.15 -13.47 -13.42
N LEU A 484 -0.54 -13.60 -12.25
CA LEU A 484 -0.13 -12.48 -11.40
C LEU A 484 0.97 -11.59 -12.03
N GLN A 485 1.62 -12.11 -13.06
CA GLN A 485 2.78 -11.47 -13.70
C GLN A 485 2.40 -10.41 -14.74
N ASP A 486 1.14 -10.38 -15.16
CA ASP A 486 0.69 -9.44 -16.20
C ASP A 486 0.14 -8.11 -15.64
N ASP A 487 -0.09 -8.00 -14.32
CA ASP A 487 -0.57 -6.77 -13.68
C ASP A 487 0.05 -6.61 -12.28
N PRO A 488 0.80 -5.54 -11.99
CA PRO A 488 1.51 -5.39 -10.72
C PRO A 488 0.51 -5.25 -9.58
N GLN A 489 0.56 -6.20 -8.64
CA GLN A 489 -0.20 -6.13 -7.39
C GLN A 489 0.67 -5.64 -6.26
N SER A 490 0.18 -4.63 -5.56
CA SER A 490 0.80 -4.13 -4.34
C SER A 490 0.24 -4.83 -3.12
N ILE A 491 1.07 -5.59 -2.41
CA ILE A 491 0.75 -6.11 -1.08
C ILE A 491 1.44 -5.24 -0.04
N VAL A 492 0.65 -4.61 0.82
CA VAL A 492 1.12 -3.71 1.87
C VAL A 492 1.07 -4.40 3.22
N LEU A 493 2.24 -4.65 3.82
CA LEU A 493 2.34 -5.27 5.14
C LEU A 493 2.43 -4.21 6.24
N ASN A 494 1.40 -4.10 7.07
CA ASN A 494 1.34 -3.22 8.25
C ASN A 494 1.50 -4.02 9.53
N GLY A 495 2.56 -4.82 9.66
CA GLY A 495 2.76 -5.78 10.74
C GLY A 495 2.19 -7.17 10.47
N GLY A 496 1.64 -7.40 9.28
CA GLY A 496 1.06 -8.67 8.86
C GLY A 496 2.08 -9.66 8.29
N VAL A 497 1.57 -10.82 7.90
CA VAL A 497 2.34 -11.93 7.32
C VAL A 497 1.80 -12.24 5.93
N LEU A 498 2.69 -12.28 4.95
CA LEU A 498 2.42 -12.87 3.63
C LEU A 498 2.98 -14.30 3.63
N ASP A 499 2.10 -15.29 3.51
CA ASP A 499 2.46 -16.70 3.47
C ASP A 499 2.39 -17.24 2.03
N LEU A 500 3.57 -17.59 1.51
CA LEU A 500 3.80 -18.17 0.19
C LEU A 500 4.18 -19.66 0.29
N SER A 501 3.96 -20.31 1.43
CA SER A 501 4.46 -21.66 1.72
C SER A 501 3.84 -22.76 0.89
N ASP A 502 2.69 -22.53 0.27
CA ASP A 502 1.98 -23.54 -0.54
C ASP A 502 2.53 -23.69 -1.96
N PHE A 503 3.41 -22.78 -2.39
CA PHE A 503 4.02 -22.86 -3.72
C PHE A 503 5.17 -23.87 -3.76
N SER A 504 4.87 -25.13 -4.10
CA SER A 504 5.84 -26.23 -4.12
C SER A 504 6.52 -26.48 -5.48
N THR A 505 6.01 -25.96 -6.58
CA THR A 505 6.63 -26.07 -7.91
C THR A 505 6.23 -24.89 -8.78
N TRP A 506 7.22 -24.16 -9.27
CA TRP A 506 7.07 -23.06 -10.16
C TRP A 506 7.59 -23.42 -11.58
N GLN A 507 6.79 -23.22 -12.63
CA GLN A 507 7.25 -23.39 -14.01
C GLN A 507 6.98 -22.12 -14.81
N SER A 508 8.00 -21.57 -15.44
CA SER A 508 7.94 -20.35 -16.21
C SER A 508 7.57 -20.56 -17.66
N GLY A 509 6.93 -19.57 -18.23
CA GLY A 509 6.76 -19.32 -19.64
C GLY A 509 7.17 -17.88 -19.96
N THR A 510 8.09 -17.72 -20.74
CA THR A 510 8.74 -16.63 -21.48
C THR A 510 8.17 -15.22 -21.44
N SER A 511 8.95 -14.24 -20.95
CA SER A 511 8.87 -12.78 -21.14
C SER A 511 8.11 -12.01 -20.07
N TYR A 512 8.80 -11.31 -19.15
CA TYR A 512 8.21 -10.76 -17.92
C TYR A 512 8.74 -9.36 -17.64
N ASN A 513 7.81 -8.47 -17.25
CA ASN A 513 8.16 -7.13 -16.84
C ASN A 513 7.64 -6.71 -15.47
N ASP A 514 6.70 -7.44 -14.85
CA ASP A 514 6.09 -6.97 -13.61
C ASP A 514 5.91 -8.11 -12.60
N GLY A 515 6.13 -7.89 -11.32
CA GLY A 515 6.07 -8.88 -10.27
C GLY A 515 5.21 -8.44 -9.08
N LEU A 516 5.11 -9.30 -8.06
CA LEU A 516 4.42 -8.97 -6.81
C LEU A 516 5.24 -7.94 -6.03
N GLU A 517 4.69 -6.74 -5.80
CA GLU A 517 5.29 -5.70 -4.98
C GLU A 517 4.83 -5.86 -3.52
N VAL A 518 5.78 -5.92 -2.58
CA VAL A 518 5.51 -5.97 -1.15
C VAL A 518 6.03 -4.70 -0.51
N SER A 519 5.14 -3.92 0.09
CA SER A 519 5.45 -2.66 0.78
C SER A 519 4.84 -2.63 2.18
N GLY A 520 5.06 -1.58 2.95
CA GLY A 520 4.38 -1.37 4.23
C GLY A 520 5.30 -0.93 5.37
N SER A 521 4.72 -0.69 6.56
CA SER A 521 5.45 -0.16 7.72
C SER A 521 6.23 -1.22 8.50
N SER A 522 5.81 -2.48 8.44
CA SER A 522 6.48 -3.66 9.05
C SER A 522 5.77 -4.93 8.59
N GLY A 523 6.46 -6.07 8.56
CA GLY A 523 5.83 -7.34 8.20
C GLY A 523 6.79 -8.49 8.04
N THR A 524 6.24 -9.67 7.74
CA THR A 524 6.99 -10.91 7.52
C THR A 524 6.52 -11.57 6.24
N VAL A 525 7.44 -11.97 5.38
CA VAL A 525 7.17 -12.83 4.22
C VAL A 525 7.69 -14.22 4.51
N ILE A 526 6.82 -15.22 4.47
CA ILE A 526 7.16 -16.63 4.69
C ILE A 526 7.27 -17.30 3.32
N GLY A 527 8.48 -17.81 3.01
CA GLY A 527 8.69 -18.74 1.91
C GLY A 527 8.66 -20.18 2.42
N SER A 528 8.33 -21.18 1.57
CA SER A 528 8.38 -22.57 1.97
C SER A 528 9.82 -23.06 2.06
N GLN A 529 10.12 -23.93 3.01
CA GLN A 529 11.46 -24.57 3.15
C GLN A 529 11.78 -25.55 1.99
N ASP A 530 10.77 -25.97 1.26
CA ASP A 530 10.86 -26.92 0.14
C ASP A 530 10.55 -26.25 -1.22
N VAL A 531 10.22 -25.01 -1.22
CA VAL A 531 9.91 -24.20 -2.39
C VAL A 531 11.15 -23.46 -2.69
N VAL A 532 11.56 -23.61 -3.66
CA VAL A 532 11.50 -23.32 -5.00
C VAL A 532 12.75 -23.93 -5.59
N ASP A 533 12.69 -25.15 -5.98
CA ASP A 533 13.60 -25.61 -7.00
C ASP A 533 13.12 -24.93 -8.29
N LEU A 534 13.50 -23.68 -8.44
CA LEU A 534 13.43 -22.95 -9.69
C LEU A 534 14.46 -23.55 -10.61
N ALA A 535 14.18 -24.75 -11.08
CA ALA A 535 15.02 -25.48 -12.00
C ALA A 535 14.97 -24.78 -13.36
N GLY A 536 16.08 -24.29 -13.83
CA GLY A 536 16.27 -23.97 -15.22
C GLY A 536 16.09 -22.50 -15.62
N GLY A 537 16.32 -21.55 -14.73
CA GLY A 537 16.34 -20.11 -15.09
C GLY A 537 14.97 -19.44 -15.06
N ASP A 538 14.04 -20.03 -14.37
CA ASP A 538 12.67 -19.60 -14.23
C ASP A 538 12.45 -18.92 -12.86
N ASN A 539 11.54 -17.98 -12.75
CA ASN A 539 11.62 -16.94 -11.76
C ASN A 539 10.32 -16.74 -10.98
N LEU A 540 10.38 -16.72 -9.65
CA LEU A 540 9.33 -16.16 -8.80
C LEU A 540 9.44 -14.62 -8.82
N HIS A 541 8.43 -13.88 -9.25
CA HIS A 541 8.42 -12.43 -9.24
C HIS A 541 7.76 -11.87 -7.98
N ILE A 542 8.54 -11.18 -7.19
CA ILE A 542 8.09 -10.26 -6.18
C ILE A 542 8.69 -8.90 -6.56
N GLY A 543 7.96 -8.07 -7.32
CA GLY A 543 8.26 -6.67 -7.65
C GLY A 543 8.88 -6.30 -9.01
N GLY A 544 8.36 -5.30 -9.70
CA GLY A 544 8.76 -4.31 -10.71
C GLY A 544 9.60 -4.68 -11.97
N ASP A 545 9.82 -3.76 -12.88
CA ASP A 545 10.34 -3.90 -14.26
C ASP A 545 11.86 -4.14 -14.41
N GLY A 546 12.38 -5.34 -14.23
CA GLY A 546 13.81 -5.64 -14.35
C GLY A 546 14.18 -6.66 -15.45
N GLU A 547 15.24 -6.40 -16.21
CA GLU A 547 15.64 -7.15 -17.41
C GLU A 547 16.04 -8.62 -17.22
N ASP A 548 16.20 -9.15 -15.99
CA ASP A 548 16.77 -10.47 -15.75
C ASP A 548 16.20 -11.22 -14.54
N GLY A 549 14.89 -11.31 -14.41
CA GLY A 549 14.28 -12.18 -13.39
C GLY A 549 13.77 -11.44 -12.15
N VAL A 550 13.21 -12.21 -11.30
CA VAL A 550 12.44 -11.86 -10.12
C VAL A 550 13.24 -11.12 -9.09
N TYR A 551 12.67 -10.06 -8.56
CA TYR A 551 13.26 -9.33 -7.44
C TYR A 551 12.25 -9.11 -6.32
N VAL A 552 12.76 -8.89 -5.12
CA VAL A 552 11.98 -8.47 -3.97
C VAL A 552 12.17 -6.98 -3.77
N VAL A 553 11.10 -6.21 -3.72
CA VAL A 553 11.15 -4.80 -3.33
C VAL A 553 10.70 -4.69 -1.88
N VAL A 554 11.52 -4.05 -1.06
CA VAL A 554 11.18 -3.64 0.30
C VAL A 554 10.88 -2.15 0.27
N ASP A 555 9.61 -1.80 0.45
CA ASP A 555 9.13 -0.42 0.59
C ASP A 555 8.29 -0.34 1.87
N ALA A 556 8.95 -0.08 2.98
CA ALA A 556 8.36 -0.13 4.32
C ALA A 556 8.23 1.25 4.99
N SER A 557 8.40 2.34 4.26
CA SER A 557 8.43 3.70 4.82
C SER A 557 9.41 3.82 6.01
N ASP A 558 8.93 3.93 7.24
CA ASP A 558 9.76 3.98 8.46
C ASP A 558 9.79 2.62 9.20
N GLY A 559 9.30 1.54 8.59
CA GLY A 559 9.14 0.23 9.21
C GLY A 559 10.30 -0.74 8.97
N GLN A 560 10.14 -1.96 9.49
CA GLN A 560 11.13 -3.04 9.38
C GLN A 560 10.50 -4.26 8.71
N VAL A 561 11.22 -4.87 7.77
CA VAL A 561 10.82 -6.11 7.09
C VAL A 561 11.88 -7.17 7.31
N SER A 562 11.47 -8.39 7.66
CA SER A 562 12.34 -9.56 7.74
C SER A 562 11.82 -10.62 6.77
N LEU A 563 12.67 -11.08 5.87
CA LEU A 563 12.35 -12.19 4.98
C LEU A 563 12.64 -13.52 5.68
N ALA A 564 11.82 -14.54 5.38
CA ALA A 564 12.07 -15.89 5.88
C ALA A 564 13.38 -16.48 5.32
N ASN A 565 13.92 -17.51 5.99
CA ASN A 565 15.08 -18.25 5.48
C ASN A 565 14.71 -19.17 4.31
N ASN A 566 15.71 -19.51 3.51
CA ASN A 566 15.61 -20.43 2.37
C ASN A 566 14.74 -19.93 1.21
N ASN A 567 14.69 -18.64 0.98
CA ASN A 567 14.13 -18.07 -0.23
C ASN A 567 14.99 -18.46 -1.44
N SER A 568 14.36 -18.69 -2.58
CA SER A 568 15.01 -19.19 -3.78
C SER A 568 14.70 -18.39 -5.05
N TYR A 569 14.15 -17.18 -4.89
CA TYR A 569 14.02 -16.27 -6.03
C TYR A 569 15.39 -15.94 -6.67
N LEU A 570 15.41 -15.84 -8.00
CA LEU A 570 16.65 -15.68 -8.77
C LEU A 570 17.00 -14.22 -9.07
N GLY A 571 16.14 -13.28 -8.73
CA GLY A 571 16.35 -11.87 -8.98
C GLY A 571 17.13 -11.17 -7.88
N THR A 572 17.04 -9.84 -7.88
CA THR A 572 17.68 -8.96 -6.91
C THR A 572 16.76 -8.67 -5.73
N THR A 573 17.33 -8.26 -4.61
CA THR A 573 16.58 -7.68 -3.50
C THR A 573 16.75 -6.16 -3.55
N GLN A 574 15.67 -5.42 -3.66
CA GLN A 574 15.68 -3.95 -3.74
C GLN A 574 15.16 -3.36 -2.44
N ILE A 575 15.79 -2.31 -1.95
CA ILE A 575 15.35 -1.56 -0.78
C ILE A 575 15.01 -0.15 -1.29
N ALA A 576 13.71 0.14 -1.36
CA ALA A 576 13.19 1.43 -1.77
C ALA A 576 12.98 2.36 -0.57
N SER A 577 12.51 1.84 0.55
CA SER A 577 12.38 2.57 1.82
C SER A 577 12.33 1.63 3.03
N GLY A 578 12.57 2.17 4.23
CA GLY A 578 12.53 1.42 5.48
C GLY A 578 13.72 0.49 5.70
N THR A 579 13.58 -0.47 6.61
CA THR A 579 14.67 -1.35 7.05
C THR A 579 14.45 -2.80 6.63
N LEU A 580 15.36 -3.37 5.84
CA LEU A 580 15.44 -4.81 5.60
C LEU A 580 16.36 -5.44 6.64
N MET A 581 15.85 -6.30 7.49
CA MET A 581 16.61 -7.07 8.47
C MET A 581 17.15 -8.35 7.86
N VAL A 582 18.47 -8.58 7.92
CA VAL A 582 19.14 -9.74 7.35
C VAL A 582 19.92 -10.48 8.43
N SER A 583 19.60 -11.75 8.64
CA SER A 583 20.30 -12.64 9.57
C SER A 583 20.92 -13.87 8.91
N ASP A 584 20.56 -14.16 7.67
CA ASP A 584 21.07 -15.29 6.88
C ASP A 584 21.07 -14.97 5.38
N ASN A 585 22.08 -15.43 4.62
CA ASN A 585 22.17 -15.22 3.18
C ASN A 585 20.98 -15.80 2.40
N SER A 586 20.36 -16.87 2.89
CA SER A 586 19.21 -17.51 2.25
C SER A 586 17.92 -16.70 2.30
N GLN A 587 17.87 -15.63 3.10
CA GLN A 587 16.75 -14.68 3.09
C GLN A 587 16.71 -13.85 1.79
N LEU A 588 17.86 -13.66 1.14
CA LEU A 588 18.03 -12.81 -0.02
C LEU A 588 17.95 -13.58 -1.36
N GLY A 589 17.16 -14.64 -1.43
CA GLY A 589 16.99 -15.49 -2.60
C GLY A 589 18.10 -16.51 -2.80
N ASP A 590 18.17 -17.10 -4.00
CA ASP A 590 19.06 -18.23 -4.31
C ASP A 590 20.53 -17.93 -4.00
N THR A 591 21.11 -18.73 -3.11
CA THR A 591 22.52 -18.58 -2.69
C THR A 591 23.52 -19.07 -3.74
N HIS A 592 23.07 -19.74 -4.81
CA HIS A 592 23.95 -20.21 -5.88
C HIS A 592 24.27 -19.10 -6.88
N TYR A 593 23.31 -18.20 -7.16
CA TYR A 593 23.49 -17.11 -8.12
C TYR A 593 23.92 -15.80 -7.44
N ASN A 594 23.71 -15.66 -6.13
CA ASN A 594 24.17 -14.50 -5.35
C ASN A 594 23.84 -13.14 -6.01
N ARG A 595 22.58 -12.91 -6.32
CA ARG A 595 22.15 -11.64 -6.92
C ARG A 595 22.32 -10.48 -5.93
N GLN A 596 22.50 -9.28 -6.45
CA GLN A 596 22.78 -8.08 -5.67
C GLN A 596 21.60 -7.62 -4.82
N VAL A 597 21.93 -6.86 -3.77
CA VAL A 597 21.01 -6.01 -3.04
C VAL A 597 21.15 -4.57 -3.57
N ILE A 598 20.02 -3.91 -3.87
CA ILE A 598 20.00 -2.60 -4.56
C ILE A 598 19.29 -1.57 -3.71
N PHE A 599 19.90 -0.42 -3.48
CA PHE A 599 19.25 0.76 -2.93
C PHE A 599 18.68 1.62 -4.06
N THR A 600 17.34 1.81 -4.10
CA THR A 600 16.66 2.31 -5.33
C THR A 600 16.03 3.69 -5.23
N ASP A 601 15.56 4.17 -4.06
CA ASP A 601 14.85 5.45 -3.93
C ASP A 601 15.73 6.55 -3.35
N LYS A 602 15.78 7.71 -4.04
CA LYS A 602 16.55 8.89 -3.62
C LYS A 602 15.81 9.80 -2.62
N GLN A 603 14.57 9.51 -2.28
CA GLN A 603 13.73 10.38 -1.45
C GLN A 603 13.43 9.82 -0.06
N GLN A 604 13.68 8.53 0.14
CA GLN A 604 13.37 7.78 1.36
C GLN A 604 14.65 7.24 2.01
N GLU A 605 14.62 7.07 3.31
CA GLU A 605 15.70 6.43 4.06
C GLU A 605 15.60 4.92 3.87
N SER A 606 16.67 4.31 3.34
CA SER A 606 16.72 2.88 3.02
C SER A 606 17.85 2.23 3.81
N VAL A 607 17.53 1.25 4.64
CA VAL A 607 18.47 0.59 5.56
C VAL A 607 18.50 -0.92 5.32
N MET A 608 19.70 -1.50 5.25
CA MET A 608 19.91 -2.93 5.41
C MET A 608 20.56 -3.19 6.77
N GLU A 609 19.81 -3.75 7.71
CA GLU A 609 20.28 -4.09 9.06
C GLU A 609 20.73 -5.54 9.12
N ILE A 610 22.00 -5.78 9.44
CA ILE A 610 22.59 -7.12 9.49
C ILE A 610 22.77 -7.52 10.95
N THR A 611 21.93 -8.46 11.39
CA THR A 611 21.79 -8.84 12.78
C THR A 611 22.57 -10.09 13.18
N ALA A 612 23.17 -10.81 12.22
CA ALA A 612 24.00 -12.00 12.45
C ALA A 612 25.18 -12.05 11.50
N ASN A 613 26.15 -12.94 11.75
CA ASN A 613 27.27 -13.17 10.86
C ASN A 613 26.76 -13.79 9.55
N VAL A 614 26.67 -12.99 8.50
CA VAL A 614 26.25 -13.42 7.17
C VAL A 614 27.46 -13.51 6.26
N ASP A 615 27.73 -14.68 5.70
CA ASP A 615 28.69 -14.89 4.64
C ASP A 615 27.93 -15.08 3.33
N THR A 616 27.94 -14.07 2.46
CA THR A 616 27.24 -14.13 1.19
C THR A 616 28.03 -14.80 0.07
N ARG A 617 29.24 -15.31 0.34
CA ARG A 617 30.03 -16.04 -0.66
C ARG A 617 29.38 -17.38 -1.00
N SER A 618 29.35 -17.73 -2.26
CA SER A 618 28.83 -18.99 -2.79
C SER A 618 29.94 -19.97 -3.09
N THR A 619 29.64 -21.27 -3.05
CA THR A 619 30.55 -22.33 -3.49
C THR A 619 30.85 -22.29 -5.00
N THR A 620 30.10 -21.52 -5.75
CA THR A 620 30.19 -21.38 -7.23
C THR A 620 30.70 -20.02 -7.68
N THR A 621 30.51 -18.99 -6.86
CA THR A 621 31.07 -17.66 -7.06
C THR A 621 32.07 -17.39 -5.95
N GLU A 622 33.33 -17.04 -6.30
CA GLU A 622 34.35 -16.66 -5.30
C GLU A 622 34.00 -15.34 -4.59
N HIS A 623 32.94 -14.66 -5.05
CA HIS A 623 32.49 -13.35 -4.55
C HIS A 623 31.19 -13.51 -3.82
N GLY A 624 30.94 -12.62 -2.83
CA GLY A 624 29.68 -12.48 -2.15
C GLY A 624 28.61 -11.81 -3.02
N ARG A 625 27.44 -11.50 -2.43
CA ARG A 625 26.41 -10.65 -3.05
C ARG A 625 26.92 -9.22 -3.13
N ASP A 626 26.73 -8.59 -4.28
CA ASP A 626 27.09 -7.20 -4.48
C ASP A 626 26.00 -6.28 -3.85
N ILE A 627 26.43 -5.07 -3.50
CA ILE A 627 25.54 -3.98 -3.07
C ILE A 627 25.57 -2.93 -4.18
N GLU A 628 24.44 -2.70 -4.84
CA GLU A 628 24.35 -1.73 -5.93
C GLU A 628 23.68 -0.44 -5.43
N MET A 629 24.32 0.67 -5.75
CA MET A 629 23.88 2.01 -5.33
C MET A 629 23.17 2.73 -6.47
N ARG A 630 21.85 2.86 -6.39
CA ARG A 630 21.05 3.74 -7.27
C ARG A 630 20.53 4.97 -6.52
N ALA A 631 20.63 4.93 -5.19
CA ALA A 631 20.19 5.96 -4.26
C ALA A 631 21.07 5.98 -3.01
N ASP A 632 20.78 6.89 -2.07
CA ASP A 632 21.36 6.84 -0.72
C ASP A 632 20.94 5.56 -0.03
N GLY A 633 21.86 4.94 0.70
CA GLY A 633 21.58 3.71 1.43
C GLY A 633 22.42 3.57 2.67
N GLU A 634 21.85 2.92 3.68
CA GLU A 634 22.54 2.59 4.93
C GLU A 634 22.72 1.09 5.08
N VAL A 635 23.93 0.67 5.49
CA VAL A 635 24.21 -0.69 5.93
C VAL A 635 24.55 -0.65 7.41
N ALA A 636 23.60 -1.04 8.24
CA ALA A 636 23.78 -1.17 9.68
C ALA A 636 24.26 -2.59 10.00
N VAL A 637 25.34 -2.73 10.76
CA VAL A 637 25.85 -4.03 11.19
C VAL A 637 25.92 -4.07 12.71
N ASP A 638 25.22 -5.01 13.32
CA ASP A 638 25.08 -5.11 14.77
C ASP A 638 26.45 -5.35 15.47
N ALA A 639 26.52 -4.93 16.72
CA ALA A 639 27.72 -5.09 17.54
C ALA A 639 28.12 -6.57 17.68
N GLY A 640 29.37 -6.88 17.30
CA GLY A 640 29.92 -8.24 17.35
C GLY A 640 29.55 -9.11 16.15
N VAL A 641 28.91 -8.53 15.15
CA VAL A 641 28.63 -9.16 13.86
C VAL A 641 29.74 -8.85 12.88
N ASP A 642 30.28 -9.90 12.24
CA ASP A 642 31.22 -9.82 11.11
C ASP A 642 30.54 -10.41 9.87
N THR A 643 30.32 -9.57 8.83
CA THR A 643 29.58 -9.97 7.62
C THR A 643 30.42 -9.77 6.38
N GLN A 644 30.25 -10.67 5.40
CA GLN A 644 31.04 -10.69 4.16
C GLN A 644 30.14 -10.54 2.94
N TRP A 645 30.42 -9.51 2.14
CA TRP A 645 29.67 -9.14 0.96
C TRP A 645 30.55 -9.04 -0.28
N GLY A 646 29.96 -8.95 -1.46
CA GLY A 646 30.66 -8.78 -2.72
C GLY A 646 31.25 -7.39 -2.91
N ALA A 647 30.94 -6.75 -4.03
CA ALA A 647 31.36 -5.42 -4.39
C ALA A 647 30.34 -4.35 -4.04
N LEU A 648 30.79 -3.10 -3.89
CA LEU A 648 29.94 -1.93 -4.04
C LEU A 648 29.88 -1.52 -5.50
N MET A 649 28.70 -1.63 -6.12
CA MET A 649 28.50 -1.45 -7.54
C MET A 649 27.86 -0.08 -7.84
N ALA A 650 28.24 0.50 -8.97
CA ALA A 650 27.50 1.58 -9.59
C ALA A 650 26.22 1.05 -10.25
N ASP A 651 25.26 1.93 -10.51
CA ASP A 651 24.02 1.60 -11.23
C ASP A 651 24.32 0.87 -12.56
N SER A 652 23.99 -0.41 -12.60
CA SER A 652 24.21 -1.28 -13.77
C SER A 652 23.18 -1.04 -14.87
N SER A 653 22.01 -0.41 -14.57
CA SER A 653 20.96 -0.14 -15.55
C SER A 653 21.31 0.99 -16.52
N GLY A 654 22.27 1.86 -16.18
CA GLY A 654 22.62 3.04 -16.93
C GLY A 654 21.52 4.12 -17.00
N GLN A 655 20.46 3.93 -16.24
CA GLN A 655 19.31 4.87 -16.19
C GLN A 655 19.46 5.90 -15.07
N HIS A 656 20.09 5.52 -13.99
CA HIS A 656 20.37 6.38 -12.84
C HIS A 656 21.89 6.47 -12.71
N GLN A 657 22.42 7.66 -12.66
CA GLN A 657 23.82 7.85 -12.30
C GLN A 657 23.84 7.94 -10.78
N ASP A 658 24.64 7.10 -10.15
CA ASP A 658 24.91 7.12 -8.71
C ASP A 658 25.71 8.37 -8.27
N GLU A 659 25.95 9.32 -9.19
CA GLU A 659 26.55 10.62 -8.88
C GLU A 659 25.68 11.37 -7.83
N GLY A 660 26.24 11.52 -6.64
CA GLY A 660 25.64 12.23 -5.52
C GLY A 660 24.88 11.34 -4.54
N SER A 661 24.85 10.04 -4.74
CA SER A 661 24.38 9.12 -3.69
C SER A 661 25.48 8.85 -2.65
N THR A 662 25.04 8.38 -1.48
CA THR A 662 25.92 8.07 -0.34
C THR A 662 25.60 6.69 0.21
N LEU A 663 26.63 5.85 0.37
CA LEU A 663 26.55 4.68 1.22
C LEU A 663 26.98 5.05 2.65
N THR A 664 26.12 4.81 3.63
CA THR A 664 26.46 4.98 5.04
C THR A 664 26.57 3.61 5.73
N LYS A 665 27.74 3.31 6.30
CA LYS A 665 27.96 2.15 7.16
C LYS A 665 27.77 2.57 8.63
N THR A 666 26.76 2.02 9.29
CA THR A 666 26.47 2.23 10.71
C THR A 666 26.55 0.95 11.52
N GLY A 667 26.28 1.04 12.83
CA GLY A 667 26.38 -0.08 13.76
C GLY A 667 27.83 -0.54 14.01
N ALA A 668 28.10 -1.11 15.19
CA ALA A 668 29.45 -1.36 15.70
C ALA A 668 30.12 -2.64 15.15
N GLY A 669 29.47 -3.36 14.24
CA GLY A 669 30.01 -4.57 13.60
C GLY A 669 30.88 -4.27 12.38
N THR A 670 31.37 -5.34 11.72
CA THR A 670 32.27 -5.29 10.59
C THR A 670 31.54 -5.62 9.28
N LEU A 671 31.62 -4.72 8.30
CA LEU A 671 31.26 -4.98 6.89
C LEU A 671 32.56 -5.25 6.10
N GLU A 672 32.74 -6.48 5.61
CA GLU A 672 33.87 -6.86 4.79
C GLU A 672 33.44 -7.00 3.34
N LEU A 673 34.15 -6.31 2.42
CA LEU A 673 33.93 -6.39 0.98
C LEU A 673 34.96 -7.32 0.35
N THR A 674 34.47 -8.29 -0.43
CA THR A 674 35.26 -9.40 -0.98
C THR A 674 35.46 -9.32 -2.49
N ALA A 675 34.98 -8.24 -3.14
CA ALA A 675 35.15 -7.98 -4.56
C ALA A 675 35.46 -6.50 -4.86
N SER A 676 36.10 -6.22 -5.96
CA SER A 676 36.45 -4.87 -6.43
C SER A 676 35.17 -4.10 -6.81
N GLY A 677 35.04 -2.87 -6.36
CA GLY A 677 33.85 -2.04 -6.54
C GLY A 677 33.87 -1.18 -7.80
N THR A 678 32.69 -0.71 -8.19
CA THR A 678 32.54 0.25 -9.32
C THR A 678 31.72 1.50 -8.92
N THR A 679 31.26 1.58 -7.66
CA THR A 679 30.45 2.71 -7.18
C THR A 679 31.17 4.04 -7.33
N GLN A 680 30.42 5.10 -7.70
CA GLN A 680 30.86 6.49 -7.72
C GLN A 680 30.26 7.26 -6.53
N SER A 681 29.47 6.60 -5.72
CA SER A 681 28.85 7.17 -4.49
C SER A 681 29.93 7.62 -3.49
N ALA A 682 29.55 8.57 -2.64
CA ALA A 682 30.32 8.82 -1.43
C ALA A 682 30.15 7.65 -0.45
N VAL A 683 31.19 7.30 0.29
CA VAL A 683 31.14 6.26 1.31
C VAL A 683 31.42 6.86 2.67
N ARG A 684 30.51 6.64 3.62
CA ARG A 684 30.63 7.12 4.99
C ARG A 684 30.66 5.92 5.94
N VAL A 685 31.68 5.83 6.78
CA VAL A 685 31.77 4.87 7.87
C VAL A 685 31.51 5.63 9.16
N GLU A 686 30.26 5.60 9.63
CA GLU A 686 29.86 6.34 10.84
C GLU A 686 30.19 5.59 12.12
N GLU A 687 30.01 4.25 12.10
CA GLU A 687 30.29 3.38 13.23
C GLU A 687 30.87 2.05 12.76
N GLY A 688 31.60 1.37 13.65
CA GLY A 688 32.18 0.04 13.44
C GLY A 688 33.28 0.03 12.36
N THR A 689 33.32 -1.04 11.58
CA THR A 689 34.43 -1.27 10.64
C THR A 689 33.94 -1.54 9.23
N LEU A 690 34.53 -0.85 8.24
CA LEU A 690 34.48 -1.22 6.82
C LEU A 690 35.84 -1.79 6.44
N LYS A 691 35.89 -3.02 5.88
CA LYS A 691 37.12 -3.72 5.54
C LYS A 691 37.14 -4.15 4.08
N GLY A 692 38.25 -3.92 3.40
CA GLY A 692 38.50 -4.39 2.03
C GLY A 692 39.52 -5.50 2.00
N ASP A 693 39.10 -6.77 1.82
CA ASP A 693 40.01 -7.92 1.75
C ASP A 693 40.57 -8.15 0.35
N VAL A 694 40.04 -7.47 -0.67
CA VAL A 694 40.52 -7.50 -2.03
C VAL A 694 40.94 -6.11 -2.50
N ALA A 695 41.73 -6.05 -3.56
CA ALA A 695 42.14 -4.76 -4.10
C ALA A 695 40.94 -3.97 -4.65
N ASP A 696 41.02 -2.66 -4.48
CA ASP A 696 40.14 -1.69 -5.13
C ASP A 696 38.64 -1.86 -4.83
N ILE A 697 38.30 -1.94 -3.57
CA ILE A 697 36.87 -1.98 -3.19
C ILE A 697 36.16 -0.65 -3.44
N LEU A 698 36.87 0.50 -3.47
CA LEU A 698 36.31 1.84 -3.63
C LEU A 698 37.07 2.69 -4.69
N PRO A 699 37.52 2.16 -5.85
CA PRO A 699 38.44 2.89 -6.72
C PRO A 699 37.81 4.12 -7.39
N TYR A 700 36.49 4.18 -7.48
CA TYR A 700 35.74 5.26 -8.14
C TYR A 700 34.88 6.07 -7.17
N ALA A 701 34.82 5.69 -5.89
CA ALA A 701 34.03 6.41 -4.90
C ALA A 701 34.47 7.89 -4.83
N SER A 702 33.50 8.79 -4.88
CA SER A 702 33.77 10.24 -4.92
C SER A 702 34.49 10.75 -3.65
N SER A 703 34.20 10.15 -2.50
CA SER A 703 34.93 10.39 -1.26
C SER A 703 34.74 9.25 -0.26
N LEU A 704 35.71 9.08 0.63
CA LEU A 704 35.59 8.26 1.83
C LEU A 704 35.61 9.16 3.07
N TRP A 705 34.59 9.05 3.92
CA TRP A 705 34.55 9.70 5.23
C TRP A 705 34.51 8.65 6.35
N VAL A 706 35.32 8.84 7.41
CA VAL A 706 35.40 7.93 8.56
C VAL A 706 35.14 8.71 9.85
N GLY A 707 34.08 8.35 10.58
CA GLY A 707 33.64 9.01 11.79
C GLY A 707 34.46 8.67 13.02
N ASP A 708 34.26 9.43 14.09
CA ASP A 708 34.92 9.22 15.39
C ASP A 708 34.59 7.82 15.96
N GLY A 709 35.60 7.02 16.23
CA GLY A 709 35.47 5.65 16.68
C GLY A 709 35.20 4.61 15.59
N ALA A 710 34.96 5.02 14.36
CA ALA A 710 34.85 4.16 13.20
C ALA A 710 36.22 3.84 12.57
N THR A 711 36.29 2.73 11.85
CA THR A 711 37.54 2.28 11.22
C THR A 711 37.30 1.84 9.77
N PHE A 712 38.18 2.30 8.86
CA PHE A 712 38.36 1.70 7.54
C PHE A 712 39.66 0.88 7.52
N VAL A 713 39.62 -0.39 7.12
CA VAL A 713 40.76 -1.32 7.12
C VAL A 713 41.11 -1.78 5.72
N THR A 714 42.38 -1.64 5.33
CA THR A 714 42.88 -2.21 4.06
C THR A 714 43.42 -3.62 4.29
N GLY A 715 42.68 -4.66 3.87
CA GLY A 715 43.19 -6.05 3.83
C GLY A 715 43.98 -6.34 2.59
N ALA A 716 43.90 -5.51 1.56
CA ALA A 716 44.65 -5.51 0.31
C ALA A 716 44.88 -4.08 -0.19
N ASP A 717 45.64 -3.92 -1.31
CA ASP A 717 45.90 -2.59 -1.88
C ASP A 717 44.60 -1.89 -2.30
N GLN A 718 44.50 -0.61 -1.99
CA GLN A 718 43.31 0.20 -2.26
C GLN A 718 43.68 1.49 -3.01
N ASP A 719 43.03 1.75 -4.13
CA ASP A 719 42.97 3.07 -4.75
C ASP A 719 41.72 3.80 -4.31
N ILE A 720 41.85 5.01 -3.76
CA ILE A 720 40.77 5.88 -3.33
C ILE A 720 40.92 7.24 -3.96
N GLN A 721 39.85 7.81 -4.52
CA GLN A 721 39.93 9.15 -5.14
C GLN A 721 40.19 10.21 -4.06
N SER A 722 39.37 10.28 -3.05
CA SER A 722 39.45 11.33 -2.04
C SER A 722 39.04 10.86 -0.66
N ILE A 723 39.69 11.36 0.36
CA ILE A 723 39.27 11.26 1.75
C ILE A 723 38.72 12.62 2.18
N ASP A 724 37.51 12.61 2.78
CA ASP A 724 36.89 13.81 3.29
C ASP A 724 37.71 14.36 4.48
N ALA A 725 38.09 15.61 4.40
CA ALA A 725 38.94 16.27 5.41
C ALA A 725 38.28 16.44 6.78
N THR A 726 36.96 16.25 6.88
CA THR A 726 36.22 16.25 8.15
C THR A 726 36.22 14.87 8.86
N SER A 727 36.85 13.87 8.27
CA SER A 727 37.02 12.55 8.90
C SER A 727 37.76 12.67 10.22
N SER A 728 37.36 11.90 11.21
CA SER A 728 37.90 11.91 12.58
C SER A 728 38.17 10.52 13.17
N GLY A 729 37.84 9.47 12.40
CA GLY A 729 38.06 8.07 12.78
C GLY A 729 39.45 7.55 12.46
N THR A 730 39.56 6.25 12.20
CA THR A 730 40.82 5.56 11.91
C THR A 730 40.80 4.95 10.49
N ILE A 731 41.85 5.15 9.75
CA ILE A 731 42.16 4.43 8.52
C ILE A 731 43.38 3.53 8.82
N ASP A 732 43.13 2.23 8.98
CA ASP A 732 44.16 1.24 9.30
C ASP A 732 44.69 0.60 8.03
N ILE A 733 45.91 0.95 7.66
CA ILE A 733 46.63 0.41 6.50
C ILE A 733 47.43 -0.80 6.97
N SER A 734 46.96 -1.98 6.66
CA SER A 734 47.52 -3.25 7.13
C SER A 734 48.94 -3.47 6.60
N ASP A 735 49.72 -4.26 7.35
CA ASP A 735 51.11 -4.61 6.92
C ASP A 735 51.15 -5.22 5.51
N GLY A 736 52.04 -4.69 4.68
CA GLY A 736 52.20 -5.12 3.28
C GLY A 736 51.16 -4.62 2.31
N THR A 737 50.20 -3.79 2.72
CA THR A 737 49.19 -3.18 1.84
C THR A 737 49.46 -1.69 1.57
N VAL A 738 48.86 -1.20 0.49
CA VAL A 738 48.99 0.16 0.01
C VAL A 738 47.61 0.83 -0.04
N LEU A 739 47.54 2.05 0.51
CA LEU A 739 46.40 2.96 0.27
C LEU A 739 46.87 4.12 -0.61
N ARG A 740 46.35 4.23 -1.81
CA ARG A 740 46.75 5.25 -2.80
C ARG A 740 45.66 6.30 -2.98
N LEU A 741 46.05 7.59 -2.80
CA LEU A 741 45.18 8.75 -3.07
C LEU A 741 45.35 9.22 -4.51
N THR A 742 44.31 9.07 -5.33
CA THR A 742 44.36 9.28 -6.79
C THR A 742 43.73 10.59 -7.28
N GLY A 743 42.88 11.24 -6.45
CA GLY A 743 42.16 12.44 -6.81
C GLY A 743 41.79 13.33 -5.61
N GLN A 744 42.61 13.36 -4.56
CA GLN A 744 42.36 14.08 -3.32
C GLN A 744 42.08 15.59 -3.53
N ASP A 745 41.07 16.13 -2.84
CA ASP A 745 40.86 17.58 -2.78
C ASP A 745 42.04 18.28 -2.08
N THR A 746 42.72 19.12 -2.83
CA THR A 746 43.89 19.84 -2.36
C THR A 746 43.58 21.21 -1.74
N SER A 747 42.31 21.62 -1.73
CA SER A 747 41.87 22.87 -1.13
C SER A 747 41.81 22.82 0.40
N VAL A 748 41.81 21.62 0.98
CA VAL A 748 41.75 21.37 2.44
C VAL A 748 42.86 20.42 2.87
N ALA A 749 43.41 20.66 4.07
CA ALA A 749 44.44 19.78 4.64
C ALA A 749 43.80 18.54 5.29
N LEU A 750 44.41 17.38 5.07
CA LEU A 750 44.05 16.14 5.78
C LEU A 750 44.77 16.02 7.12
N ASN A 751 44.09 15.59 8.15
CA ASN A 751 44.69 15.21 9.40
C ASN A 751 45.44 13.88 9.25
N ALA A 752 46.76 13.89 9.33
CA ALA A 752 47.60 12.72 9.16
C ALA A 752 47.35 11.64 10.23
N SER A 753 46.84 12.00 11.42
CA SER A 753 46.51 11.04 12.48
C SER A 753 45.33 10.09 12.16
N LEU A 754 44.61 10.34 11.06
CA LEU A 754 43.63 9.38 10.53
C LEU A 754 44.31 8.08 10.11
N PHE A 755 45.50 8.13 9.58
CA PHE A 755 46.22 7.01 8.99
C PHE A 755 47.09 6.30 10.02
N ASN A 756 46.81 5.03 10.20
CA ASN A 756 47.52 4.15 11.14
C ASN A 756 47.86 2.81 10.48
N GLY A 757 48.71 2.02 11.14
CA GLY A 757 49.10 0.67 10.68
C GLY A 757 50.51 0.60 10.09
N ASP A 758 50.91 -0.60 9.77
CA ASP A 758 52.29 -0.88 9.26
C ASP A 758 52.38 -0.86 7.70
N GLY A 759 51.26 -0.60 7.01
CA GLY A 759 51.19 -0.48 5.56
C GLY A 759 51.71 0.86 5.02
N THR A 760 51.38 1.22 3.79
CA THR A 760 51.89 2.42 3.13
C THR A 760 50.79 3.30 2.56
N LEU A 761 50.77 4.56 2.98
CA LEU A 761 49.99 5.62 2.32
C LEU A 761 50.78 6.16 1.13
N VAL A 762 50.20 6.14 -0.06
CA VAL A 762 50.81 6.69 -1.29
C VAL A 762 50.02 7.90 -1.72
N ASN A 763 50.66 9.05 -1.81
CA ASN A 763 50.05 10.23 -2.41
C ASN A 763 50.42 10.32 -3.90
N ALA A 764 49.43 10.07 -4.76
CA ALA A 764 49.54 10.21 -6.21
C ALA A 764 48.89 11.50 -6.78
N THR A 765 48.40 12.39 -5.92
CA THR A 765 47.71 13.66 -6.28
C THR A 765 48.57 14.85 -5.95
N ASP A 766 48.79 15.74 -6.94
CA ASP A 766 49.58 16.95 -6.75
C ASP A 766 48.93 17.95 -5.79
N GLY A 767 49.65 18.35 -4.76
CA GLY A 767 49.28 19.44 -3.90
C GLY A 767 48.54 19.04 -2.60
N VAL A 768 48.52 17.76 -2.25
CA VAL A 768 47.93 17.30 -0.98
C VAL A 768 48.69 17.81 0.22
N THR A 769 47.97 18.37 1.20
CA THR A 769 48.52 18.84 2.46
C THR A 769 48.15 17.85 3.57
N LEU A 770 49.12 17.35 4.30
CA LEU A 770 48.94 16.59 5.56
C LEU A 770 49.33 17.42 6.75
N THR A 771 48.65 17.23 7.87
CA THR A 771 48.93 17.95 9.16
C THR A 771 48.91 16.99 10.33
N GLY A 772 49.77 17.17 11.31
CA GLY A 772 49.84 16.38 12.54
C GLY A 772 50.79 15.18 12.45
N GLU A 773 50.43 14.08 13.09
CA GLU A 773 51.26 12.87 13.18
C GLU A 773 50.71 11.77 12.26
N LEU A 774 51.54 11.24 11.36
CA LEU A 774 51.22 10.11 10.50
C LEU A 774 51.78 8.82 11.11
N ASN A 775 50.89 7.86 11.42
CA ASN A 775 51.28 6.61 12.10
C ASN A 775 51.42 5.41 11.13
N THR A 776 51.78 5.66 9.90
CA THR A 776 51.99 4.64 8.86
C THR A 776 53.15 5.06 7.97
N ASN A 777 53.60 4.21 7.02
CA ASN A 777 54.57 4.58 6.04
C ASN A 777 53.97 5.55 5.01
N LEU A 778 54.77 6.49 4.51
CA LEU A 778 54.41 7.44 3.45
C LEU A 778 55.25 7.26 2.21
N GLU A 779 54.61 7.17 1.06
CA GLU A 779 55.27 7.28 -0.26
C GLU A 779 54.69 8.47 -1.02
N THR A 780 55.55 9.30 -1.60
CA THR A 780 55.09 10.48 -2.34
C THR A 780 55.44 10.32 -3.82
N ASP A 781 54.43 10.06 -4.65
CA ASP A 781 54.55 10.02 -6.12
C ASP A 781 54.30 11.40 -6.75
N SER A 782 53.70 12.32 -6.01
CA SER A 782 53.33 13.67 -6.42
C SER A 782 53.71 14.74 -5.35
N LEU A 783 53.40 16.00 -5.59
CA LEU A 783 53.68 17.07 -4.63
C LEU A 783 52.85 16.89 -3.35
N THR A 784 53.51 16.76 -2.20
CA THR A 784 52.91 16.65 -0.88
C THR A 784 53.45 17.71 0.08
N TYR A 785 52.52 18.46 0.72
CA TYR A 785 52.90 19.46 1.71
C TYR A 785 52.89 18.88 3.11
N LEU A 786 54.01 18.94 3.81
CA LEU A 786 54.28 18.28 5.10
C LEU A 786 54.88 19.26 6.14
N SER A 787 54.40 20.54 6.18
CA SER A 787 54.88 21.53 7.16
C SER A 787 54.45 21.15 8.57
N ASN A 788 55.39 20.96 9.47
CA ASN A 788 55.18 20.56 10.88
C ASN A 788 54.50 19.19 11.03
N VAL A 789 54.86 18.26 10.19
CA VAL A 789 54.36 16.88 10.21
C VAL A 789 55.39 15.94 10.83
N THR A 790 54.94 14.95 11.61
CA THR A 790 55.74 13.82 12.06
C THR A 790 55.30 12.56 11.34
N VAL A 791 56.19 11.90 10.64
CA VAL A 791 55.94 10.57 10.03
C VAL A 791 56.58 9.54 10.97
N ASN A 792 55.74 8.76 11.67
CA ASN A 792 56.19 7.73 12.61
C ASN A 792 56.69 6.45 11.85
N GLY A 793 56.16 6.19 10.65
CA GLY A 793 56.64 5.16 9.75
C GLY A 793 57.78 5.64 8.86
N ASN A 794 58.04 4.92 7.76
CA ASN A 794 59.05 5.25 6.75
C ASN A 794 58.53 6.35 5.82
N LEU A 795 59.42 7.18 5.31
CA LEU A 795 59.16 8.13 4.21
C LEU A 795 59.94 7.74 2.95
N THR A 796 59.20 7.44 1.90
CA THR A 796 59.76 7.18 0.57
C THR A 796 59.38 8.30 -0.39
N ASN A 797 60.37 9.04 -0.88
CA ASN A 797 60.20 10.12 -1.86
C ASN A 797 61.12 9.88 -3.04
N THR A 798 60.75 8.89 -3.91
CA THR A 798 61.61 8.47 -5.01
C THR A 798 61.37 9.21 -6.30
N SER A 799 60.16 9.73 -6.53
CA SER A 799 59.75 10.39 -7.79
C SER A 799 58.96 11.67 -7.56
N GLY A 800 58.31 11.87 -6.39
CA GLY A 800 57.46 13.01 -6.03
C GLY A 800 58.24 14.20 -5.49
N ALA A 801 57.49 15.10 -4.92
CA ALA A 801 58.04 16.26 -4.21
C ALA A 801 57.43 16.39 -2.80
N VAL A 802 58.28 16.55 -1.80
CA VAL A 802 57.89 16.89 -0.44
C VAL A 802 58.14 18.39 -0.21
N SER A 803 57.13 19.09 0.21
CA SER A 803 57.20 20.56 0.43
C SER A 803 56.91 20.93 1.87
N LEU A 804 57.80 21.71 2.43
CA LEU A 804 57.53 22.44 3.66
C LEU A 804 57.18 23.92 3.38
N GLN A 805 57.26 24.34 2.08
CA GLN A 805 57.06 25.72 1.67
C GLN A 805 55.62 26.19 1.92
N ASN A 806 55.44 27.14 2.81
CA ASN A 806 54.19 27.79 3.10
C ASN A 806 54.36 29.35 3.24
N GLY A 807 55.59 29.85 2.90
CA GLY A 807 55.95 31.27 3.02
C GLY A 807 56.47 31.68 4.39
N VAL A 808 56.69 30.74 5.30
CA VAL A 808 57.28 30.92 6.63
C VAL A 808 58.44 29.91 6.80
N ALA A 809 59.61 30.41 7.28
CA ALA A 809 60.73 29.51 7.57
C ALA A 809 60.68 29.02 9.04
N GLY A 810 61.14 27.82 9.29
CA GLY A 810 61.24 27.19 10.59
C GLY A 810 60.30 26.03 10.85
N ASP A 811 59.61 25.60 9.82
CA ASP A 811 58.79 24.38 9.85
C ASP A 811 59.67 23.11 9.91
N THR A 812 59.14 22.07 10.46
CA THR A 812 59.87 20.79 10.57
C THR A 812 59.05 19.62 10.00
N LEU A 813 59.72 18.78 9.20
CA LEU A 813 59.23 17.45 8.90
C LEU A 813 60.10 16.40 9.65
N THR A 814 59.51 15.71 10.58
CA THR A 814 60.24 14.66 11.34
C THR A 814 59.90 13.29 10.80
N VAL A 815 60.88 12.47 10.48
CA VAL A 815 60.72 11.07 10.07
C VAL A 815 61.36 10.17 11.10
N ASN A 816 60.50 9.42 11.82
CA ASN A 816 60.96 8.48 12.84
C ASN A 816 61.40 7.13 12.29
N GLY A 817 60.84 6.69 11.18
CA GLY A 817 61.26 5.51 10.41
C GLY A 817 62.39 5.81 9.43
N ASP A 818 62.59 4.92 8.48
CA ASP A 818 63.68 5.07 7.46
C ASP A 818 63.25 6.10 6.37
N TYR A 819 64.23 6.84 5.86
CA TYR A 819 64.05 7.79 4.77
C TYR A 819 64.71 7.28 3.45
N THR A 820 63.95 7.22 2.40
CA THR A 820 64.45 6.93 1.06
C THR A 820 64.17 8.10 0.12
N GLY A 821 65.21 8.77 -0.27
CA GLY A 821 65.17 9.91 -1.19
C GLY A 821 65.35 9.50 -2.66
N GLY A 822 64.95 10.38 -3.59
CA GLY A 822 65.05 10.25 -5.04
C GLY A 822 64.29 11.37 -5.74
N GLY A 823 63.35 11.96 -5.07
CA GLY A 823 62.57 13.10 -5.56
C GLY A 823 63.08 14.47 -5.10
N THR A 824 62.18 15.42 -4.90
CA THR A 824 62.47 16.79 -4.55
C THR A 824 62.05 17.12 -3.13
N LEU A 825 62.87 17.90 -2.41
CA LEU A 825 62.52 18.49 -1.10
C LEU A 825 62.48 20.02 -1.29
N LEU A 826 61.37 20.66 -0.99
CA LEU A 826 61.16 22.08 -1.12
C LEU A 826 61.08 22.71 0.27
N LEU A 827 61.95 23.72 0.53
CA LEU A 827 62.09 24.35 1.85
C LEU A 827 62.02 25.90 1.72
N ASP A 828 61.41 26.52 2.70
CA ASP A 828 61.54 27.96 2.93
C ASP A 828 62.74 28.25 3.84
N SER A 829 63.53 29.27 3.53
CA SER A 829 64.64 29.65 4.36
C SER A 829 64.87 31.18 4.38
N GLU A 830 65.26 31.70 5.51
CA GLU A 830 65.89 33.00 5.56
C GLU A 830 67.36 32.83 5.22
N LEU A 831 67.89 33.70 4.37
CA LEU A 831 69.29 33.62 3.98
C LEU A 831 70.10 34.79 4.54
N ASN A 832 70.53 34.63 5.80
CA ASN A 832 71.44 35.54 6.52
C ASN A 832 72.59 34.72 7.16
N GLY A 833 72.93 34.93 8.42
CA GLY A 833 73.97 34.23 9.13
C GLY A 833 73.53 32.88 9.69
N ASP A 834 74.34 32.23 10.50
CA ASP A 834 74.17 30.91 11.08
C ASP A 834 72.84 30.70 11.86
N ASP A 835 72.23 31.76 12.42
CA ASP A 835 71.02 31.71 13.21
C ASP A 835 69.75 31.96 12.38
N SER A 836 69.81 31.95 11.09
CA SER A 836 68.69 32.15 10.19
C SER A 836 67.65 31.02 10.32
N ALA A 837 66.35 31.38 10.37
CA ALA A 837 65.27 30.40 10.38
C ALA A 837 65.21 29.66 9.03
N SER A 838 64.99 28.37 9.05
CA SER A 838 64.87 27.53 7.87
C SER A 838 64.01 26.34 8.20
N ASP A 839 63.25 25.91 7.20
CA ASP A 839 62.58 24.63 7.27
C ASP A 839 63.60 23.50 7.37
N GLN A 840 63.23 22.44 8.08
CA GLN A 840 64.14 21.33 8.37
C GLN A 840 63.49 19.97 8.14
N LEU A 841 64.22 19.07 7.48
CA LEU A 841 63.93 17.63 7.44
C LEU A 841 64.77 16.96 8.56
N VAL A 842 64.06 16.40 9.60
CA VAL A 842 64.65 15.70 10.73
C VAL A 842 64.52 14.20 10.56
N LEU A 843 65.63 13.48 10.59
CA LEU A 843 65.71 12.05 10.25
C LEU A 843 66.19 11.25 11.47
N ASN A 844 65.33 10.34 11.98
CA ASN A 844 65.58 9.51 13.16
C ASN A 844 65.87 8.03 12.82
N GLY A 845 65.77 7.57 11.52
CA GLY A 845 66.05 6.23 11.06
C GLY A 845 67.18 6.11 10.08
N ASN A 846 67.31 4.97 9.36
CA ASN A 846 68.27 4.83 8.29
C ASN A 846 67.92 5.74 7.09
N THR A 847 68.91 6.19 6.35
CA THR A 847 68.67 7.02 5.20
C THR A 847 69.34 6.44 3.94
N ALA A 848 68.69 6.66 2.79
CA ALA A 848 69.22 6.23 1.50
C ALA A 848 68.69 7.14 0.36
N GLY A 849 69.33 7.04 -0.80
CA GLY A 849 68.91 7.73 -2.02
C GLY A 849 69.48 9.12 -2.22
N ASN A 850 69.07 9.79 -3.27
CA ASN A 850 69.60 11.11 -3.66
C ASN A 850 68.45 12.12 -3.82
N THR A 851 68.36 13.09 -2.94
CA THR A 851 67.26 14.05 -2.93
C THR A 851 67.70 15.41 -3.49
N THR A 852 66.92 15.96 -4.37
CA THR A 852 67.11 17.31 -4.88
C THR A 852 66.43 18.31 -3.96
N VAL A 853 67.22 19.29 -3.43
CA VAL A 853 66.71 20.30 -2.54
C VAL A 853 66.47 21.62 -3.30
N VAL A 854 65.26 22.12 -3.19
CA VAL A 854 64.90 23.47 -3.71
C VAL A 854 64.64 24.39 -2.50
N VAL A 855 65.42 25.44 -2.42
CA VAL A 855 65.26 26.42 -1.33
C VAL A 855 64.62 27.71 -1.87
N ASN A 856 63.52 28.07 -1.32
CA ASN A 856 62.85 29.35 -1.51
C ASN A 856 63.33 30.34 -0.47
N SER A 857 63.99 31.38 -0.90
CA SER A 857 64.42 32.46 0.00
C SER A 857 63.30 33.43 0.30
N ILE A 858 62.76 33.35 1.50
CA ILE A 858 61.62 34.21 1.89
C ILE A 858 62.04 35.61 2.37
N THR A 859 63.16 35.68 3.06
CA THR A 859 63.78 36.97 3.48
C THR A 859 65.29 36.78 3.58
N GLY A 860 66.01 37.92 3.65
CA GLY A 860 67.45 37.91 3.90
C GLY A 860 68.14 39.02 3.16
N ILE A 861 69.35 39.35 3.62
CA ILE A 861 70.22 40.29 2.97
C ILE A 861 71.54 39.67 2.50
N GLY A 862 71.68 38.37 2.82
CA GLY A 862 72.94 37.64 2.58
C GLY A 862 74.03 38.01 3.57
N GLU A 863 74.48 37.13 4.42
CA GLU A 863 75.49 37.25 5.41
C GLU A 863 76.46 36.07 5.40
N PRO A 864 77.67 36.21 5.86
CA PRO A 864 78.60 35.12 5.98
C PRO A 864 78.16 34.13 7.04
N THR A 865 78.24 32.87 6.73
CA THR A 865 77.97 31.76 7.64
C THR A 865 79.31 31.07 8.06
N SER A 866 79.36 30.58 9.27
CA SER A 866 80.48 29.78 9.79
C SER A 866 80.14 28.33 9.96
N THR A 867 79.05 28.05 10.53
CA THR A 867 78.44 26.71 10.61
C THR A 867 77.47 26.43 9.49
N GLY A 868 76.72 27.42 9.04
CA GLY A 868 75.67 27.31 8.04
C GLY A 868 74.29 27.19 8.61
N ILE A 869 73.26 27.37 7.77
CA ILE A 869 71.83 27.26 8.11
C ILE A 869 71.46 25.78 7.94
N LYS A 870 71.06 25.11 9.00
CA LYS A 870 70.71 23.66 8.96
C LYS A 870 69.40 23.50 8.21
N VAL A 871 69.37 22.57 7.23
CA VAL A 871 68.19 22.24 6.43
C VAL A 871 67.81 20.73 6.50
N VAL A 872 68.80 19.88 6.79
CA VAL A 872 68.57 18.46 7.11
C VAL A 872 69.32 18.10 8.37
N ASP A 873 68.62 17.55 9.33
CA ASP A 873 69.10 17.12 10.61
C ASP A 873 69.06 15.59 10.72
N PHE A 874 70.23 14.94 10.72
CA PHE A 874 70.32 13.50 11.02
C PHE A 874 70.41 13.31 12.56
N ALA A 875 69.21 13.29 13.16
CA ALA A 875 69.13 13.22 14.60
C ALA A 875 69.28 11.78 15.15
N ALA A 876 69.28 10.77 14.28
CA ALA A 876 69.48 9.36 14.64
C ALA A 876 70.87 9.08 15.25
N ASP A 877 70.90 8.12 16.17
CA ASP A 877 72.20 7.64 16.71
C ASP A 877 73.06 6.98 15.58
N PRO A 878 74.15 7.56 15.15
CA PRO A 878 74.94 7.07 14.06
C PRO A 878 75.62 5.72 14.35
N THR A 879 75.55 5.25 15.58
CA THR A 879 76.04 3.91 15.98
C THR A 879 75.02 2.81 15.72
N GLN A 880 73.75 3.20 15.54
CA GLN A 880 72.60 2.28 15.34
C GLN A 880 72.01 2.41 13.92
N PHE A 881 72.07 3.60 13.35
CA PHE A 881 71.43 3.90 12.06
C PHE A 881 72.46 4.33 11.01
N GLN A 882 72.19 4.07 9.74
CA GLN A 882 73.10 4.42 8.63
C GLN A 882 72.57 5.64 7.92
N ASN A 883 73.42 6.67 7.76
CA ASN A 883 73.17 7.83 6.92
C ASN A 883 73.81 7.67 5.53
N ASN A 884 73.05 7.24 4.54
CA ASN A 884 73.51 7.04 3.18
C ASN A 884 72.77 7.97 2.17
N ALA A 885 71.88 8.83 2.65
CA ALA A 885 71.16 9.77 1.78
C ALA A 885 72.10 10.88 1.37
N GLN A 886 72.00 11.29 0.11
CA GLN A 886 72.70 12.43 -0.45
C GLN A 886 71.74 13.52 -0.87
N PHE A 887 72.09 14.77 -0.54
CA PHE A 887 71.27 15.94 -0.90
C PHE A 887 72.05 16.87 -1.82
N SER A 888 71.37 17.48 -2.79
CA SER A 888 71.96 18.39 -3.73
C SER A 888 70.99 19.51 -4.07
N LEU A 889 71.50 20.79 -4.14
CA LEU A 889 70.69 21.88 -4.58
C LEU A 889 70.28 21.79 -6.04
N ALA A 890 69.04 22.14 -6.33
CA ALA A 890 68.51 22.25 -7.66
C ALA A 890 69.18 23.36 -8.49
N GLY A 891 69.11 23.31 -9.79
CA GLY A 891 69.56 24.31 -10.70
C GLY A 891 71.08 24.50 -10.71
N SER A 892 71.61 25.64 -10.34
CA SER A 892 73.05 25.99 -10.41
C SER A 892 73.88 25.40 -9.27
N GLY A 893 73.22 24.68 -8.31
CA GLY A 893 73.91 24.18 -7.12
C GLY A 893 74.15 25.20 -6.03
N TYR A 894 73.60 26.41 -6.13
CA TYR A 894 73.62 27.46 -5.11
C TYR A 894 72.35 28.30 -5.15
N VAL A 895 72.02 28.99 -4.03
CA VAL A 895 70.95 29.98 -3.92
C VAL A 895 71.66 31.35 -3.66
N ASN A 896 71.36 32.32 -4.51
CA ASN A 896 71.99 33.65 -4.36
C ASN A 896 71.12 34.55 -3.47
N MET A 897 71.77 35.23 -2.51
CA MET A 897 71.15 36.25 -1.71
C MET A 897 72.16 37.41 -1.44
N GLY A 898 71.89 38.58 -1.94
CA GLY A 898 72.75 39.76 -1.81
C GLY A 898 74.13 39.57 -2.43
N ALA A 899 75.20 39.57 -1.65
CA ALA A 899 76.60 39.39 -2.09
C ALA A 899 77.07 37.92 -1.88
N TYR A 900 76.17 37.01 -1.52
CA TYR A 900 76.55 35.66 -1.15
C TYR A 900 75.79 34.62 -1.98
N ASP A 901 76.51 33.53 -2.34
CA ASP A 901 75.96 32.29 -2.87
C ASP A 901 75.96 31.25 -1.75
N TYR A 902 74.76 30.71 -1.41
CA TYR A 902 74.58 29.64 -0.44
C TYR A 902 74.61 28.28 -1.15
N THR A 903 75.54 27.41 -0.75
CA THR A 903 75.72 26.06 -1.29
C THR A 903 75.32 25.05 -0.20
N LEU A 904 74.83 23.85 -0.61
CA LEU A 904 74.49 22.81 0.31
C LEU A 904 75.74 21.97 0.67
N VAL A 905 76.06 21.86 1.95
CA VAL A 905 77.29 21.20 2.43
C VAL A 905 76.92 20.25 3.58
N GLU A 906 77.44 19.02 3.46
CA GLU A 906 77.33 18.02 4.56
C GLU A 906 78.42 18.30 5.61
N ASP A 907 78.00 18.31 6.91
CA ASP A 907 78.93 18.41 8.01
C ASP A 907 78.37 17.60 9.21
N ASN A 908 79.15 16.63 9.69
CA ASN A 908 78.79 15.71 10.76
C ASN A 908 77.44 14.96 10.55
N ASN A 909 77.13 14.50 9.35
CA ASN A 909 75.94 13.89 8.87
C ASN A 909 74.72 14.82 8.65
N ASP A 910 74.81 16.09 9.05
CA ASP A 910 73.79 17.10 8.78
C ASP A 910 74.09 17.90 7.50
N TRP A 911 73.01 18.49 6.93
CA TRP A 911 73.17 19.29 5.73
C TRP A 911 72.87 20.74 6.01
N TYR A 912 73.78 21.64 5.58
CA TYR A 912 73.73 23.09 5.87
C TYR A 912 73.82 23.89 4.57
N LEU A 913 73.09 24.99 4.52
CA LEU A 913 73.32 26.04 3.54
C LEU A 913 74.45 26.95 4.02
N ARG A 914 75.62 26.89 3.35
CA ARG A 914 76.84 27.71 3.68
C ARG A 914 77.07 28.77 2.63
N SER A 915 77.24 30.04 3.09
CA SER A 915 77.47 31.15 2.24
C SER A 915 78.92 31.25 1.73
N GLN A 916 79.05 31.63 0.47
CA GLN A 916 80.33 32.02 -0.14
C GLN A 916 80.14 33.40 -0.78
N GLU A 917 81.09 34.30 -0.57
CA GLU A 917 81.04 35.65 -1.16
C GLU A 917 81.14 35.55 -2.69
N VAL A 918 80.23 36.10 -3.43
CA VAL A 918 80.25 36.17 -4.89
C VAL A 918 81.41 37.10 -5.32
N THR A 919 82.51 36.56 -5.74
CA THR A 919 83.57 37.33 -6.36
C THR A 919 83.05 37.96 -7.64
N PRO A 920 83.02 39.32 -7.75
CA PRO A 920 82.57 39.93 -9.03
C PRO A 920 83.48 39.52 -10.14
N PRO A 921 82.93 39.15 -11.34
CA PRO A 921 83.78 38.83 -12.47
C PRO A 921 84.73 40.05 -12.72
N SER A 922 86.06 39.77 -12.86
CA SER A 922 87.05 40.77 -13.23
C SER A 922 86.53 41.55 -14.41
N PRO A 923 86.61 42.87 -14.39
CA PRO A 923 86.15 43.69 -15.51
C PRO A 923 86.88 43.28 -16.78
N PRO A 924 86.19 43.11 -17.90
CA PRO A 924 86.88 42.71 -19.17
C PRO A 924 87.82 43.81 -19.57
N ASP A 925 89.09 43.34 -19.96
CA ASP A 925 90.12 44.18 -20.53
C ASP A 925 89.53 44.98 -21.68
N PRO A 926 89.83 46.27 -21.82
CA PRO A 926 89.22 47.16 -22.82
C PRO A 926 89.78 46.81 -24.20
N ASP A 927 89.05 46.14 -25.04
CA ASP A 927 89.29 45.98 -26.44
C ASP A 927 89.12 47.24 -27.23
N PRO A 928 90.01 47.51 -28.24
CA PRO A 928 90.13 48.79 -28.94
C PRO A 928 88.91 49.05 -29.85
N ILE A 929 88.47 50.24 -29.86
CA ILE A 929 87.33 50.81 -30.60
C ILE A 929 87.51 50.68 -32.13
N PRO A 930 86.50 50.12 -32.87
CA PRO A 930 86.36 50.53 -34.25
C PRO A 930 85.25 51.45 -34.55
N ILE A 931 85.57 52.43 -35.36
CA ILE A 931 84.84 53.60 -35.82
C ILE A 931 83.47 53.25 -36.43
N LEU A 932 82.48 54.08 -36.07
CA LEU A 932 81.20 54.24 -36.63
C LEU A 932 81.11 54.43 -38.15
N ILE A 933 80.14 53.85 -38.82
CA ILE A 933 79.33 54.41 -39.90
C ILE A 933 77.85 54.08 -39.78
N PRO A 934 76.98 55.03 -39.88
CA PRO A 934 75.58 54.81 -39.67
C PRO A 934 74.80 54.39 -40.94
N ARG A 935 73.88 53.50 -40.87
CA ARG A 935 72.81 53.42 -41.90
C ARG A 935 71.44 53.19 -41.26
N ARG A 936 70.63 54.12 -41.63
CA ARG A 936 69.23 54.43 -41.39
C ARG A 936 68.25 53.26 -41.72
N ILE A 937 67.17 53.25 -40.91
CA ILE A 937 65.78 53.20 -41.24
C ILE A 937 65.22 51.85 -41.84
N LEU A 938 64.33 51.23 -41.27
CA LEU A 938 62.91 51.39 -41.59
C LEU A 938 61.99 50.66 -40.53
N ILE A 939 61.02 51.47 -40.08
CA ILE A 939 59.87 51.03 -39.34
C ILE A 939 58.94 50.29 -40.27
N GLN A 940 58.40 49.18 -39.81
CA GLN A 940 56.99 48.79 -40.17
C GLN A 940 56.34 47.95 -39.12
N HIS A 941 55.35 48.59 -38.49
CA HIS A 941 54.20 47.86 -37.95
C HIS A 941 53.34 47.29 -39.08
N PRO A 942 52.62 46.24 -38.89
CA PRO A 942 51.16 46.44 -38.64
C PRO A 942 50.52 45.40 -37.64
N THR A 943 49.81 45.96 -36.70
CA THR A 943 48.36 45.94 -36.44
C THR A 943 47.53 44.68 -36.76
N ARG A 944 46.76 44.30 -35.72
CA ARG A 944 45.40 43.67 -35.71
C ARG A 944 45.34 42.17 -35.95
N ASN A 945 44.62 41.38 -35.19
CA ASN A 945 43.23 41.52 -34.74
C ASN A 945 42.87 40.53 -33.62
N LEU A 946 42.16 41.13 -32.71
CA LEU A 946 41.30 40.50 -31.70
C LEU A 946 40.20 39.64 -32.37
N ARG A 947 39.96 38.47 -31.88
CA ARG A 947 38.59 37.92 -31.87
C ARG A 947 38.36 37.08 -30.63
N LEU A 948 37.50 37.63 -29.82
CA LEU A 948 36.64 36.90 -28.88
C LEU A 948 35.79 35.90 -29.67
N LEU A 949 35.60 34.76 -29.13
CA LEU A 949 34.40 33.95 -29.36
C LEU A 949 34.02 33.28 -28.05
N THR A 950 32.96 33.83 -27.46
CA THR A 950 32.06 33.22 -26.51
C THR A 950 31.20 32.16 -27.21
N SER A 951 30.94 31.05 -26.63
CA SER A 951 29.63 30.36 -26.53
C SER A 951 29.77 29.16 -25.62
N ARG A 952 29.08 29.18 -24.57
CA ARG A 952 27.84 28.42 -24.19
C ARG A 952 27.69 27.04 -24.86
N CYS A 953 27.77 25.98 -24.10
CA CYS A 953 26.66 25.24 -23.49
C CYS A 953 27.24 24.33 -22.42
#